data_f0073819f336083a313f56942948e9ea
#
_entry.id   f0073819f336083a313f56942948e9ea
#
_cell.length_a   1.000
_cell.length_b   1.000
_cell.length_c   1.000
_cell.angle_alpha   90.00
_cell.angle_beta   90.00
_cell.angle_gamma   90.00
#
_symmetry.space_group_name_H-M   'P 1'
#
loop_
_entity.id
_entity.type
_entity.pdbx_description
1 polymer ?
#
loop_
_entity_poly.entity_id
_entity_poly.type
_entity_poly.pdbx_seq_one_letter_code
_entity_poly.pdbx_strand_id
1 'polypeptide(L)'
;MTNPKEPLPAVDAAPGIASVVDAGGRAVVVAPPGTGKSTALPSALLDRLPGRIFVTQPRRLAARMLARRVASIRDVELGEEVGFATRTERREGDRTRLCYLTEGLLLRRMLGEHGPGPGDLVVLDEFHERSIDADLLFGILRERRARVLVSSATLDAGSVGKALDAEVFTVESRIHPVEVDHRRAPSADPVWDLAAKAVRETLLDSSDDGDLLVFMPGRFEIDRTIAACRRVAAGCEVLPLHGGLPAAAQDAAVSGSGRRKIVVATNIAETSITIPRVTTVIDSGIARIARFDRERDLDRLVTEPVSRASAVQRAGRAGRVRPGRCRRLYTESEFRRRDPHDAPAIRREDLAGPFLRLRVAGFRPDAFPWLDPPDPVAATHADAVLESIGAVRGGETTEDGRRIASLPVPPRVGRFLLDAGRRGGGRLAAACAAILGERDVAPRASAASLAGGLAGGDPRSDLLARARLLLAGERRGQGIDPGAMSDAINAARQLERLVRRDQGGAGGDVDEITAIVEALIAAFPDRVAYRRDRTRDECVLPGRRNVQLGRGSIVRGEGFLIASSIRGAQHRGRETTVLELATAIDETLVESVMGARFGVEDRHAFDVEHGRVERVEARTFDGLRIDERRFGIGDGERAAAAACLLEAIEAEVVAIPGWSEEVDGFIDRVDRVADWFPDRGIAAFGAEDLQVLRAEIVGRRHRIADLPGSARILEIVRSALEWSDLQFVDRMAPTRFQLPRGRMMRIDWRRGEPPRGSARIGDLVGLERTPTVAGGRVPIVLEILAPNSRPVQVTDDLEGFWTNTYPGIRKELRRRYPRHPWP
;
A
#
# COMPACT_ATOMS: atom_id res chain seq x y z
N MET A 1 26.03 29.12 31.86
CA MET A 1 27.03 28.04 32.00
C MET A 1 26.88 27.52 33.42
N THR A 2 26.29 26.32 33.56
CA THR A 2 26.30 25.62 34.85
C THR A 2 27.76 25.43 35.25
N ASN A 3 28.04 25.72 36.49
CA ASN A 3 29.36 25.59 37.10
C ASN A 3 29.89 24.16 36.80
N PRO A 4 31.06 23.97 36.18
CA PRO A 4 31.52 22.63 35.82
C PRO A 4 31.83 21.73 37.02
N LYS A 5 31.60 22.17 38.25
CA LYS A 5 31.93 21.49 39.51
C LYS A 5 30.71 20.92 40.28
N GLU A 6 29.48 21.20 39.92
CA GLU A 6 28.35 20.55 40.59
C GLU A 6 28.03 19.21 39.90
N PRO A 7 27.95 18.11 40.65
CA PRO A 7 27.56 16.81 40.07
C PRO A 7 26.14 16.91 39.54
N LEU A 8 25.93 16.38 38.32
CA LEU A 8 24.60 16.35 37.72
C LEU A 8 23.67 15.38 38.49
N PRO A 9 22.38 15.68 38.68
CA PRO A 9 21.49 14.95 39.59
C PRO A 9 21.44 13.41 39.37
N ALA A 10 21.65 12.93 38.16
CA ALA A 10 21.62 11.48 37.88
C ALA A 10 22.83 10.74 38.49
N VAL A 11 23.92 11.44 38.88
CA VAL A 11 25.10 10.85 39.55
C VAL A 11 24.74 10.34 40.93
N ASP A 12 23.81 11.00 41.62
CA ASP A 12 23.40 10.63 42.98
C ASP A 12 22.76 9.23 43.02
N ALA A 13 22.17 8.77 41.95
CA ALA A 13 21.64 7.42 41.81
C ALA A 13 22.71 6.36 41.49
N ALA A 14 23.94 6.74 41.09
CA ALA A 14 24.96 5.81 40.64
C ALA A 14 25.39 4.80 41.73
N PRO A 15 25.56 5.13 43.01
CA PRO A 15 25.90 4.16 44.06
C PRO A 15 24.85 3.08 44.23
N GLY A 16 23.56 3.45 44.29
CA GLY A 16 22.45 2.50 44.42
C GLY A 16 22.32 1.58 43.17
N ILE A 17 22.37 2.19 42.00
CA ILE A 17 22.33 1.45 40.70
C ILE A 17 23.52 0.47 40.63
N ALA A 18 24.73 0.91 40.98
CA ALA A 18 25.93 0.06 40.96
C ALA A 18 25.79 -1.14 41.92
N SER A 19 25.25 -0.93 43.12
CA SER A 19 25.03 -2.00 44.10
C SER A 19 24.03 -3.05 43.57
N VAL A 20 22.91 -2.63 42.98
CA VAL A 20 21.92 -3.51 42.39
C VAL A 20 22.49 -4.31 41.22
N VAL A 21 23.19 -3.62 40.31
CA VAL A 21 23.75 -4.24 39.10
C VAL A 21 24.91 -5.20 39.43
N ASP A 22 25.78 -4.84 40.39
CA ASP A 22 26.89 -5.69 40.80
C ASP A 22 26.41 -6.97 41.49
N ALA A 23 25.32 -6.88 42.25
CA ALA A 23 24.60 -8.06 42.79
C ALA A 23 23.91 -8.92 41.72
N GLY A 24 24.05 -8.58 40.43
CA GLY A 24 23.40 -9.30 39.33
C GLY A 24 21.95 -8.89 39.09
N GLY A 25 21.47 -7.83 39.75
CA GLY A 25 20.15 -7.27 39.58
C GLY A 25 20.03 -6.37 38.34
N ARG A 26 18.85 -5.79 38.20
CA ARG A 26 18.47 -4.87 37.11
C ARG A 26 17.91 -3.59 37.67
N ALA A 27 18.13 -2.51 36.96
CA ALA A 27 17.66 -1.20 37.40
C ALA A 27 16.90 -0.44 36.29
N VAL A 28 15.96 0.41 36.70
CA VAL A 28 15.31 1.39 35.84
C VAL A 28 15.59 2.77 36.41
N VAL A 29 16.10 3.71 35.63
CA VAL A 29 16.26 5.09 36.01
C VAL A 29 15.33 6.01 35.23
N VAL A 30 14.48 6.73 35.95
CA VAL A 30 13.60 7.77 35.39
C VAL A 30 14.19 9.10 35.73
N ALA A 31 14.61 9.81 34.70
CA ALA A 31 15.30 11.08 34.90
C ALA A 31 14.91 12.06 33.79
N PRO A 32 14.49 13.30 34.14
CA PRO A 32 14.21 14.32 33.14
C PRO A 32 15.43 14.62 32.23
N PRO A 33 15.20 15.20 31.05
CA PRO A 33 16.28 15.59 30.15
C PRO A 33 17.21 16.61 30.82
N GLY A 34 18.53 16.46 30.62
CA GLY A 34 19.52 17.39 31.21
C GLY A 34 20.11 16.99 32.58
N THR A 35 19.60 15.94 33.21
CA THR A 35 20.07 15.42 34.50
C THR A 35 21.40 14.68 34.43
N GLY A 36 21.93 14.40 33.23
CA GLY A 36 23.17 13.64 33.07
C GLY A 36 22.96 12.14 32.93
N LYS A 37 21.73 11.65 32.71
CA LYS A 37 21.39 10.22 32.56
C LYS A 37 22.19 9.51 31.47
N SER A 38 22.42 10.21 30.33
CA SER A 38 23.16 9.68 29.17
C SER A 38 24.66 9.95 29.16
N THR A 39 25.17 10.78 30.10
CA THR A 39 26.59 11.19 30.14
C THR A 39 27.22 10.93 31.49
N ALA A 40 26.80 11.66 32.52
CA ALA A 40 27.40 11.60 33.83
C ALA A 40 27.12 10.29 34.58
N LEU A 41 25.92 9.74 34.46
CA LEU A 41 25.57 8.47 35.10
C LEU A 41 26.39 7.29 34.55
N PRO A 42 26.49 7.02 33.21
CA PRO A 42 27.35 5.96 32.70
C PRO A 42 28.84 6.18 33.07
N SER A 43 29.30 7.41 33.07
CA SER A 43 30.65 7.73 33.52
C SER A 43 30.88 7.41 35.00
N ALA A 44 29.96 7.74 35.89
CA ALA A 44 30.01 7.42 37.31
C ALA A 44 29.90 5.93 37.64
N LEU A 45 29.14 5.19 36.81
CA LEU A 45 29.03 3.72 36.89
C LEU A 45 30.33 3.05 36.43
N LEU A 46 31.04 3.61 35.44
CA LEU A 46 32.33 3.11 34.97
C LEU A 46 33.37 3.01 36.07
N ASP A 47 33.35 3.97 37.00
CA ASP A 47 34.27 4.01 38.15
C ASP A 47 33.90 3.02 39.26
N ARG A 48 32.69 2.46 39.23
CA ARG A 48 32.14 1.57 40.26
C ARG A 48 32.05 0.11 39.85
N LEU A 49 31.91 -0.13 38.54
CA LEU A 49 31.73 -1.48 37.98
C LEU A 49 33.00 -1.97 37.31
N PRO A 50 33.40 -3.22 37.49
CA PRO A 50 34.62 -3.76 36.90
C PRO A 50 34.49 -4.08 35.41
N GLY A 51 33.26 -4.36 34.92
CA GLY A 51 32.98 -4.74 33.55
C GLY A 51 32.90 -3.57 32.57
N ARG A 52 32.62 -3.90 31.31
CA ARG A 52 32.36 -2.92 30.25
C ARG A 52 30.93 -2.42 30.38
N ILE A 53 30.72 -1.20 29.91
CA ILE A 53 29.40 -0.58 29.85
C ILE A 53 29.06 -0.28 28.40
N PHE A 54 27.97 -0.86 27.90
CA PHE A 54 27.43 -0.62 26.57
C PHE A 54 26.19 0.25 26.68
N VAL A 55 26.24 1.47 26.15
CA VAL A 55 25.13 2.42 26.20
C VAL A 55 24.48 2.50 24.82
N THR A 56 23.26 2.04 24.71
CA THR A 56 22.54 2.12 23.44
C THR A 56 21.99 3.51 23.18
N GLN A 57 21.95 3.87 21.89
CA GLN A 57 21.35 5.11 21.43
C GLN A 57 20.51 4.84 20.17
N PRO A 58 19.30 5.43 20.05
CA PRO A 58 18.46 5.24 18.89
C PRO A 58 19.05 5.88 17.61
N ARG A 59 19.98 6.84 17.78
CA ARG A 59 20.52 7.65 16.67
C ARG A 59 22.06 7.68 16.65
N ARG A 60 22.62 7.52 15.43
CA ARG A 60 24.10 7.55 15.21
C ARG A 60 24.76 8.84 15.71
N LEU A 61 24.11 9.98 15.45
CA LEU A 61 24.59 11.28 15.90
C LEU A 61 24.70 11.35 17.43
N ALA A 62 23.69 10.87 18.15
CA ALA A 62 23.67 10.85 19.61
C ALA A 62 24.81 9.99 20.16
N ALA A 63 24.98 8.75 19.67
CA ALA A 63 26.08 7.88 20.11
C ALA A 63 27.45 8.56 19.95
N ARG A 64 27.71 9.19 18.79
CA ARG A 64 28.97 9.91 18.55
C ARG A 64 29.18 11.13 19.46
N MET A 65 28.15 11.97 19.62
CA MET A 65 28.24 13.19 20.41
C MET A 65 28.35 12.89 21.88
N LEU A 66 27.61 11.95 22.42
CA LEU A 66 27.68 11.56 23.83
C LEU A 66 29.03 10.95 24.17
N ALA A 67 29.56 10.05 23.32
CA ALA A 67 30.91 9.52 23.51
C ALA A 67 31.98 10.62 23.54
N ARG A 68 31.96 11.55 22.58
CA ARG A 68 32.89 12.71 22.56
C ARG A 68 32.75 13.57 23.82
N ARG A 69 31.51 13.82 24.25
CA ARG A 69 31.26 14.64 25.45
C ARG A 69 31.81 13.96 26.71
N VAL A 70 31.59 12.63 26.85
CA VAL A 70 32.07 11.88 28.02
C VAL A 70 33.60 11.75 28.00
N ALA A 71 34.20 11.48 26.84
CA ALA A 71 35.65 11.46 26.69
C ALA A 71 36.29 12.81 27.13
N SER A 72 35.68 13.93 26.68
CA SER A 72 36.11 15.28 27.09
C SER A 72 35.90 15.57 28.58
N ILE A 73 34.84 15.03 29.23
CA ILE A 73 34.60 15.20 30.68
C ILE A 73 35.62 14.39 31.48
N ARG A 74 36.02 13.22 30.98
CA ARG A 74 36.99 12.31 31.63
C ARG A 74 38.43 12.65 31.28
N ASP A 75 38.66 13.64 30.42
CA ASP A 75 39.97 14.01 29.89
C ASP A 75 40.76 12.85 29.28
N VAL A 76 40.07 12.03 28.47
CA VAL A 76 40.61 10.88 27.74
C VAL A 76 40.46 11.04 26.24
N GLU A 77 41.32 10.40 25.44
CA GLU A 77 41.18 10.37 24.00
C GLU A 77 40.04 9.44 23.59
N LEU A 78 39.23 9.91 22.58
CA LEU A 78 38.10 9.15 22.08
C LEU A 78 38.56 7.87 21.34
N GLY A 79 38.16 6.72 21.85
CA GLY A 79 38.55 5.41 21.38
C GLY A 79 39.44 4.64 22.38
N GLU A 80 39.91 5.30 23.42
CA GLU A 80 40.61 4.69 24.54
C GLU A 80 39.59 4.14 25.56
N GLU A 81 39.43 4.74 26.73
CA GLU A 81 38.51 4.29 27.77
C GLU A 81 37.03 4.48 27.35
N VAL A 82 36.75 5.55 26.62
CA VAL A 82 35.41 5.91 26.08
C VAL A 82 35.44 5.86 24.57
N GLY A 83 34.52 5.09 24.00
CA GLY A 83 34.43 4.93 22.56
C GLY A 83 32.99 4.96 22.06
N PHE A 84 32.86 4.85 20.75
CA PHE A 84 31.55 4.65 20.11
C PHE A 84 31.64 3.75 18.89
N ALA A 85 30.52 3.11 18.55
CA ALA A 85 30.38 2.35 17.35
C ALA A 85 29.00 2.55 16.70
N THR A 86 29.00 2.78 15.40
CA THR A 86 27.81 2.83 14.54
C THR A 86 27.99 1.92 13.34
N ARG A 87 26.99 1.77 12.48
CA ARG A 87 27.12 0.96 11.26
C ARG A 87 28.27 1.43 10.34
N THR A 88 28.52 2.73 10.30
CA THR A 88 29.44 3.37 9.32
C THR A 88 30.72 3.91 9.93
N GLU A 89 30.77 4.11 11.25
CA GLU A 89 31.90 4.71 11.94
C GLU A 89 32.17 3.98 13.26
N ARG A 90 33.44 3.71 13.55
CA ARG A 90 33.87 3.05 14.78
C ARG A 90 35.09 3.75 15.36
N ARG A 91 35.02 4.10 16.64
CA ARG A 91 36.11 4.63 17.46
C ARG A 91 36.08 3.91 18.81
N GLU A 92 36.58 2.68 18.84
CA GLU A 92 36.72 1.85 20.02
C GLU A 92 37.90 0.89 19.82
N GLY A 93 38.56 0.49 20.91
CA GLY A 93 39.65 -0.45 20.93
C GLY A 93 39.57 -1.36 22.14
N ASP A 94 40.65 -2.14 22.40
CA ASP A 94 40.65 -3.17 23.46
C ASP A 94 40.57 -2.52 24.86
N ARG A 95 41.01 -1.28 24.99
CA ARG A 95 40.94 -0.50 26.24
C ARG A 95 39.60 0.18 26.50
N THR A 96 38.67 0.11 25.50
CA THR A 96 37.38 0.80 25.63
C THR A 96 36.46 0.03 26.60
N ARG A 97 36.20 0.68 27.75
CA ARG A 97 35.28 0.17 28.78
C ARG A 97 33.87 0.74 28.69
N LEU A 98 33.74 2.01 28.25
CA LEU A 98 32.43 2.63 28.02
C LEU A 98 32.21 2.85 26.51
N CYS A 99 31.28 2.12 25.93
CA CYS A 99 31.02 2.19 24.51
C CYS A 99 29.57 2.63 24.22
N TYR A 100 29.45 3.77 23.52
CA TYR A 100 28.17 4.23 22.99
C TYR A 100 27.91 3.61 21.61
N LEU A 101 26.77 2.96 21.41
CA LEU A 101 26.50 2.32 20.16
C LEU A 101 24.99 2.36 19.80
N THR A 102 24.67 2.13 18.53
CA THR A 102 23.26 2.04 18.14
C THR A 102 22.66 0.70 18.56
N GLU A 103 21.36 0.70 18.87
CA GLU A 103 20.59 -0.47 19.32
C GLU A 103 20.78 -1.66 18.37
N GLY A 104 20.56 -1.46 17.06
CA GLY A 104 20.72 -2.50 16.06
C GLY A 104 22.15 -3.04 15.94
N LEU A 105 23.18 -2.24 16.28
CA LEU A 105 24.55 -2.74 16.31
C LEU A 105 24.80 -3.62 17.54
N LEU A 106 24.27 -3.22 18.71
CA LEU A 106 24.36 -4.06 19.90
C LEU A 106 23.65 -5.38 19.71
N LEU A 107 22.42 -5.34 19.18
CA LEU A 107 21.64 -6.54 18.87
C LEU A 107 22.45 -7.49 17.97
N ARG A 108 23.09 -6.97 16.92
CA ARG A 108 23.94 -7.78 16.04
C ARG A 108 25.15 -8.37 16.75
N ARG A 109 25.82 -7.62 17.65
CA ARG A 109 26.92 -8.13 18.47
C ARG A 109 26.47 -9.27 19.39
N MET A 110 25.26 -9.19 19.93
CA MET A 110 24.66 -10.25 20.77
C MET A 110 24.32 -11.52 20.02
N LEU A 111 24.11 -11.44 18.69
CA LEU A 111 23.91 -12.59 17.79
C LEU A 111 25.22 -13.24 17.35
N GLY A 112 26.36 -12.55 17.54
CA GLY A 112 27.71 -13.04 17.21
C GLY A 112 28.55 -13.28 18.48
N GLU A 113 29.85 -13.47 18.29
CA GLU A 113 30.82 -13.77 19.37
C GLU A 113 31.27 -12.56 20.20
N HIS A 114 30.89 -11.34 19.81
CA HIS A 114 31.41 -10.09 20.37
C HIS A 114 30.34 -9.33 21.20
N GLY A 115 29.36 -10.04 21.73
CA GLY A 115 28.33 -9.46 22.61
C GLY A 115 28.82 -9.15 24.01
N PRO A 116 27.99 -8.47 24.85
CA PRO A 116 28.29 -8.24 26.25
C PRO A 116 28.48 -9.56 27.01
N GLY A 117 29.54 -9.63 27.81
CA GLY A 117 29.82 -10.75 28.69
C GLY A 117 29.00 -10.73 30.01
N PRO A 118 29.08 -11.78 30.83
CA PRO A 118 28.29 -11.87 32.07
C PRO A 118 28.58 -10.74 33.11
N GLY A 119 29.76 -10.13 33.02
CA GLY A 119 30.15 -9.01 33.91
C GLY A 119 29.85 -7.62 33.37
N ASP A 120 29.40 -7.53 32.11
CA ASP A 120 29.17 -6.26 31.45
C ASP A 120 27.75 -5.72 31.75
N LEU A 121 27.65 -4.39 31.77
CA LEU A 121 26.37 -3.69 31.91
C LEU A 121 25.86 -3.21 30.55
N VAL A 122 24.62 -3.48 30.24
CA VAL A 122 23.91 -2.86 29.12
C VAL A 122 22.98 -1.77 29.63
N VAL A 123 23.17 -0.56 29.10
CA VAL A 123 22.30 0.58 29.36
C VAL A 123 21.41 0.80 28.12
N LEU A 124 20.12 0.52 28.26
CA LEU A 124 19.12 0.86 27.24
C LEU A 124 18.70 2.31 27.44
N ASP A 125 19.40 3.25 26.80
CA ASP A 125 19.13 4.67 26.95
C ASP A 125 18.04 5.15 25.98
N GLU A 126 17.31 6.19 26.38
CA GLU A 126 16.13 6.74 25.67
C GLU A 126 15.08 5.68 25.32
N PHE A 127 14.89 4.68 26.18
CA PHE A 127 14.02 3.52 25.95
C PHE A 127 12.55 3.91 25.66
N HIS A 128 12.13 5.10 26.05
CA HIS A 128 10.80 5.63 25.73
C HIS A 128 10.56 5.88 24.22
N GLU A 129 11.61 5.93 23.37
CA GLU A 129 11.44 5.98 21.90
C GLU A 129 10.88 4.67 21.34
N ARG A 130 10.96 3.58 22.09
CA ARG A 130 10.35 2.27 21.78
C ARG A 130 10.61 1.81 20.34
N SER A 131 11.89 1.86 19.92
CA SER A 131 12.33 1.25 18.67
C SER A 131 12.19 -0.28 18.72
N ILE A 132 12.03 -0.95 17.57
CA ILE A 132 11.96 -2.41 17.54
C ILE A 132 13.24 -3.04 18.09
N ASP A 133 14.41 -2.48 17.76
CA ASP A 133 15.69 -3.02 18.22
C ASP A 133 15.85 -2.85 19.75
N ALA A 134 15.33 -1.77 20.34
CA ALA A 134 15.28 -1.58 21.80
C ALA A 134 14.34 -2.61 22.46
N ASP A 135 13.16 -2.86 21.91
CA ASP A 135 12.21 -3.86 22.42
C ASP A 135 12.76 -5.29 22.32
N LEU A 136 13.48 -5.62 21.22
CA LEU A 136 14.18 -6.90 21.08
C LEU A 136 15.31 -7.04 22.12
N LEU A 137 16.16 -6.02 22.28
CA LEU A 137 17.22 -6.01 23.27
C LEU A 137 16.67 -6.19 24.69
N PHE A 138 15.60 -5.47 25.01
CA PHE A 138 14.92 -5.58 26.30
C PHE A 138 14.49 -7.02 26.62
N GLY A 139 13.78 -7.66 25.69
CA GLY A 139 13.29 -9.03 25.88
C GLY A 139 14.45 -10.05 25.93
N ILE A 140 15.43 -9.94 25.03
CA ILE A 140 16.59 -10.86 25.01
C ILE A 140 17.43 -10.72 26.30
N LEU A 141 17.70 -9.50 26.75
CA LEU A 141 18.47 -9.26 27.97
C LEU A 141 17.72 -9.72 29.22
N ARG A 142 16.40 -9.58 29.23
CA ARG A 142 15.51 -10.11 30.26
C ARG A 142 15.63 -11.63 30.35
N GLU A 143 15.48 -12.35 29.24
CA GLU A 143 15.54 -13.82 29.19
C GLU A 143 16.95 -14.36 29.53
N ARG A 144 17.99 -13.67 29.08
CA ARG A 144 19.39 -14.03 29.41
C ARG A 144 19.82 -13.65 30.83
N ARG A 145 18.92 -13.03 31.61
CA ARG A 145 19.21 -12.52 32.96
C ARG A 145 20.46 -11.64 33.02
N ALA A 146 20.65 -10.82 31.97
CA ALA A 146 21.81 -9.92 31.87
C ALA A 146 21.71 -8.74 32.87
N ARG A 147 22.85 -8.12 33.17
CA ARG A 147 22.89 -6.84 33.92
C ARG A 147 22.38 -5.72 33.02
N VAL A 148 21.28 -5.09 33.39
CA VAL A 148 20.58 -4.11 32.57
C VAL A 148 20.22 -2.89 33.39
N LEU A 149 20.50 -1.71 32.83
CA LEU A 149 19.95 -0.43 33.27
C LEU A 149 19.07 0.13 32.16
N VAL A 150 17.77 0.28 32.39
CA VAL A 150 16.90 1.00 31.47
C VAL A 150 16.83 2.48 31.88
N SER A 151 17.14 3.37 30.95
CA SER A 151 17.12 4.82 31.15
C SER A 151 16.03 5.47 30.30
N SER A 152 15.18 6.26 30.95
CA SER A 152 14.01 6.88 30.31
C SER A 152 13.71 8.27 30.86
N ALA A 153 13.07 9.12 30.03
CA ALA A 153 12.60 10.44 30.42
C ALA A 153 11.11 10.46 30.83
N THR A 154 10.27 9.56 30.29
CA THR A 154 8.81 9.70 30.32
C THR A 154 8.04 8.38 30.42
N LEU A 155 8.71 7.23 30.65
CA LEU A 155 8.04 5.94 30.72
C LEU A 155 7.24 5.75 32.01
N ASP A 156 6.21 4.93 31.92
CA ASP A 156 5.67 4.21 33.07
C ASP A 156 6.74 3.25 33.62
N ALA A 157 7.55 3.80 34.53
CA ALA A 157 8.64 3.08 35.18
C ALA A 157 8.15 1.85 35.93
N GLY A 158 6.90 1.87 36.40
CA GLY A 158 6.31 0.76 37.11
C GLY A 158 6.09 -0.46 36.21
N SER A 159 5.59 -0.29 34.98
CA SER A 159 5.38 -1.41 34.06
C SER A 159 6.72 -2.00 33.57
N VAL A 160 7.70 -1.15 33.23
CA VAL A 160 9.02 -1.57 32.80
C VAL A 160 9.79 -2.24 33.94
N GLY A 161 9.77 -1.67 35.15
CA GLY A 161 10.39 -2.23 36.33
C GLY A 161 9.81 -3.59 36.68
N LYS A 162 8.48 -3.73 36.66
CA LYS A 162 7.80 -5.03 36.87
C LYS A 162 8.15 -6.05 35.80
N ALA A 163 8.18 -5.63 34.51
CA ALA A 163 8.53 -6.53 33.41
C ALA A 163 9.97 -7.05 33.49
N LEU A 164 10.91 -6.26 33.99
CA LEU A 164 12.32 -6.63 34.17
C LEU A 164 12.64 -7.24 35.54
N ASP A 165 11.72 -7.21 36.50
CA ASP A 165 12.03 -7.46 37.91
C ASP A 165 13.21 -6.56 38.39
N ALA A 166 13.06 -5.25 38.17
CA ALA A 166 14.11 -4.27 38.33
C ALA A 166 13.76 -3.24 39.43
N GLU A 167 14.78 -2.78 40.15
CA GLU A 167 14.65 -1.64 41.07
C GLU A 167 14.52 -0.31 40.31
N VAL A 168 13.59 0.54 40.75
CA VAL A 168 13.29 1.82 40.09
C VAL A 168 13.88 2.97 40.84
N PHE A 169 14.76 3.73 40.18
CA PHE A 169 15.39 4.96 40.68
C PHE A 169 14.75 6.17 39.99
N THR A 170 14.22 7.11 40.80
CA THR A 170 13.66 8.35 40.28
C THR A 170 14.61 9.50 40.61
N VAL A 171 15.03 10.22 39.56
CA VAL A 171 15.92 11.41 39.70
C VAL A 171 15.10 12.67 39.53
N GLU A 172 15.00 13.46 40.54
CA GLU A 172 14.39 14.79 40.46
C GLU A 172 15.33 15.78 39.83
N SER A 173 14.80 16.65 38.98
CA SER A 173 15.58 17.76 38.40
C SER A 173 14.79 19.06 38.45
N ARG A 174 15.47 20.13 38.74
CA ARG A 174 14.94 21.49 38.57
C ARG A 174 15.01 21.88 37.11
N ILE A 175 13.97 21.49 36.35
CA ILE A 175 13.76 22.00 35.00
C ILE A 175 13.24 23.43 35.13
N HIS A 176 13.80 24.35 34.37
CA HIS A 176 13.26 25.71 34.33
C HIS A 176 11.86 25.70 33.70
N PRO A 177 10.94 26.55 34.20
CA PRO A 177 9.58 26.61 33.66
C PRO A 177 9.60 27.03 32.19
N VAL A 178 8.68 26.41 31.41
CA VAL A 178 8.45 26.73 30.01
C VAL A 178 7.01 27.20 29.85
N GLU A 179 6.90 28.47 29.46
CA GLU A 179 5.59 29.04 29.09
C GLU A 179 5.16 28.45 27.75
N VAL A 180 3.94 27.90 27.67
CA VAL A 180 3.42 27.25 26.46
C VAL A 180 2.24 28.02 25.90
N ASP A 181 2.43 28.57 24.70
CA ASP A 181 1.39 29.27 23.94
C ASP A 181 0.82 28.40 22.83
N HIS A 182 -0.49 28.42 22.69
CA HIS A 182 -1.18 27.77 21.58
C HIS A 182 -1.77 28.79 20.62
N ARG A 183 -1.93 28.41 19.36
CA ARG A 183 -2.73 29.24 18.45
C ARG A 183 -4.17 29.32 18.92
N ARG A 184 -4.80 30.47 18.68
CA ARG A 184 -6.20 30.73 19.05
C ARG A 184 -7.18 30.00 18.14
N ALA A 185 -6.85 29.83 16.84
CA ALA A 185 -7.69 29.17 15.83
C ALA A 185 -6.86 28.34 14.85
N PRO A 186 -7.43 27.28 14.23
CA PRO A 186 -6.80 26.56 13.12
C PRO A 186 -6.43 27.48 11.97
N SER A 187 -5.46 27.09 11.14
CA SER A 187 -5.10 27.85 9.92
C SER A 187 -4.88 26.91 8.76
N ALA A 188 -5.25 27.37 7.58
CA ALA A 188 -4.94 26.74 6.31
C ALA A 188 -3.58 27.19 5.73
N ASP A 189 -2.92 28.18 6.37
CA ASP A 189 -1.62 28.63 5.90
C ASP A 189 -0.57 27.52 5.98
N PRO A 190 0.38 27.50 5.06
CA PRO A 190 1.50 26.55 5.12
C PRO A 190 2.27 26.66 6.44
N VAL A 191 2.64 25.51 7.01
CA VAL A 191 3.28 25.42 8.31
C VAL A 191 4.58 26.23 8.40
N TRP A 192 5.33 26.36 7.30
CA TRP A 192 6.57 27.16 7.23
C TRP A 192 6.33 28.66 7.29
N ASP A 193 5.19 29.15 6.78
CA ASP A 193 4.83 30.57 6.90
C ASP A 193 4.36 30.90 8.31
N LEU A 194 3.61 29.98 8.94
CA LEU A 194 3.26 30.08 10.36
C LEU A 194 4.48 30.11 11.26
N ALA A 195 5.47 29.26 10.97
CA ALA A 195 6.73 29.22 11.71
C ALA A 195 7.51 30.53 11.54
N ALA A 196 7.65 31.05 10.32
CA ALA A 196 8.33 32.31 10.07
C ALA A 196 7.65 33.50 10.77
N LYS A 197 6.31 33.52 10.84
CA LYS A 197 5.56 34.50 11.62
C LYS A 197 5.89 34.42 13.11
N ALA A 198 5.87 33.20 13.68
CA ALA A 198 6.21 32.97 15.09
C ALA A 198 7.67 33.35 15.39
N VAL A 199 8.62 33.03 14.48
CA VAL A 199 10.02 33.48 14.58
C VAL A 199 10.08 35.01 14.61
N ARG A 200 9.44 35.72 13.67
CA ARG A 200 9.44 37.19 13.65
C ARG A 200 8.89 37.77 14.93
N GLU A 201 7.77 37.28 15.43
CA GLU A 201 7.16 37.75 16.68
C GLU A 201 8.10 37.52 17.89
N THR A 202 8.84 36.39 17.92
CA THR A 202 9.82 36.12 18.98
C THR A 202 11.02 37.03 18.88
N LEU A 203 11.50 37.38 17.69
CA LEU A 203 12.65 38.27 17.50
C LEU A 203 12.35 39.74 17.82
N LEU A 204 11.07 40.12 17.80
CA LEU A 204 10.62 41.46 18.22
C LEU A 204 10.62 41.61 19.74
N ASP A 205 10.65 40.53 20.51
CA ASP A 205 10.80 40.54 21.96
C ASP A 205 12.29 40.71 22.32
N SER A 206 12.66 41.93 22.63
CA SER A 206 14.07 42.28 22.98
C SER A 206 14.56 41.68 24.31
N SER A 207 13.65 41.13 25.13
CA SER A 207 13.99 40.49 26.39
C SER A 207 14.61 39.10 26.23
N ASP A 208 14.41 38.42 25.09
CA ASP A 208 14.95 37.10 24.78
C ASP A 208 16.10 37.20 23.75
N ASP A 209 17.34 36.91 24.18
CA ASP A 209 18.56 36.86 23.35
C ASP A 209 18.96 35.40 22.98
N GLY A 210 18.19 34.40 23.39
CA GLY A 210 18.49 32.98 23.18
C GLY A 210 18.26 32.50 21.76
N ASP A 211 18.75 31.31 21.51
CA ASP A 211 18.56 30.63 20.23
C ASP A 211 17.14 30.08 20.11
N LEU A 212 16.66 29.92 18.88
CA LEU A 212 15.37 29.37 18.57
C LEU A 212 15.51 27.98 17.97
N LEU A 213 14.61 27.05 18.39
CA LEU A 213 14.49 25.71 17.80
C LEU A 213 13.10 25.56 17.18
N VAL A 214 13.06 25.28 15.87
CA VAL A 214 11.82 25.13 15.11
C VAL A 214 11.68 23.70 14.68
N PHE A 215 10.62 23.01 15.13
CA PHE A 215 10.32 21.62 14.73
C PHE A 215 9.49 21.56 13.46
N MET A 216 9.99 20.82 12.44
CA MET A 216 9.35 20.56 11.15
C MET A 216 9.34 19.07 10.82
N PRO A 217 8.35 18.58 10.06
CA PRO A 217 8.20 17.14 9.81
C PRO A 217 9.29 16.55 8.90
N GLY A 218 9.83 17.31 7.95
CA GLY A 218 10.79 16.79 7.00
C GLY A 218 11.64 17.83 6.28
N ARG A 219 12.56 17.37 5.43
CA ARG A 219 13.51 18.21 4.70
C ARG A 219 12.83 19.30 3.85
N PHE A 220 11.74 18.94 3.16
CA PHE A 220 11.04 19.91 2.32
C PHE A 220 10.52 21.09 3.15
N GLU A 221 9.86 20.81 4.27
CA GLU A 221 9.33 21.82 5.17
C GLU A 221 10.46 22.60 5.85
N ILE A 222 11.58 21.95 6.16
CA ILE A 222 12.78 22.61 6.69
C ILE A 222 13.33 23.62 5.68
N ASP A 223 13.54 23.22 4.43
CA ASP A 223 14.07 24.08 3.37
C ASP A 223 13.15 25.31 3.14
N ARG A 224 11.82 25.09 3.12
CA ARG A 224 10.81 26.16 3.01
C ARG A 224 10.83 27.09 4.22
N THR A 225 10.91 26.53 5.42
CA THR A 225 10.96 27.31 6.67
C THR A 225 12.24 28.15 6.73
N ILE A 226 13.38 27.61 6.35
CA ILE A 226 14.65 28.35 6.28
C ILE A 226 14.53 29.54 5.32
N ALA A 227 13.99 29.30 4.11
CA ALA A 227 13.78 30.36 3.13
C ALA A 227 12.83 31.45 3.65
N ALA A 228 11.77 31.08 4.37
CA ALA A 228 10.83 32.02 4.98
C ALA A 228 11.47 32.78 6.16
N CYS A 229 12.20 32.10 7.05
CA CYS A 229 12.88 32.71 8.20
C CYS A 229 13.98 33.69 7.80
N ARG A 230 14.76 33.42 6.74
CA ARG A 230 15.81 34.32 6.24
C ARG A 230 15.27 35.70 5.83
N ARG A 231 13.99 35.79 5.44
CA ARG A 231 13.34 37.06 5.08
C ARG A 231 12.98 37.93 6.30
N VAL A 232 12.84 37.30 7.47
CA VAL A 232 12.33 37.98 8.70
C VAL A 232 13.34 38.02 9.84
N ALA A 233 14.45 37.30 9.73
CA ALA A 233 15.43 37.10 10.80
C ALA A 233 16.79 37.69 10.43
N ALA A 234 16.84 39.00 10.11
CA ALA A 234 18.09 39.69 9.82
C ALA A 234 19.06 39.60 11.03
N GLY A 235 20.31 39.21 10.78
CA GLY A 235 21.35 39.07 11.82
C GLY A 235 21.38 37.73 12.53
N CYS A 236 20.41 36.83 12.32
CA CYS A 236 20.42 35.47 12.84
C CYS A 236 21.02 34.47 11.84
N GLU A 237 21.66 33.44 12.37
CA GLU A 237 22.12 32.30 11.58
C GLU A 237 21.01 31.24 11.51
N VAL A 238 20.49 30.94 10.30
CA VAL A 238 19.40 29.97 10.11
C VAL A 238 19.97 28.66 9.56
N LEU A 239 19.93 27.61 10.37
CA LEU A 239 20.57 26.32 10.12
C LEU A 239 19.58 25.14 10.07
N PRO A 240 19.73 24.21 9.12
CA PRO A 240 18.97 22.95 9.13
C PRO A 240 19.55 21.95 10.13
N LEU A 241 18.70 21.07 10.68
CA LEU A 241 19.13 19.91 11.46
C LEU A 241 18.24 18.70 11.19
N HIS A 242 18.73 17.76 10.41
CA HIS A 242 18.06 16.50 10.10
C HIS A 242 19.07 15.38 9.82
N GLY A 243 18.63 14.12 9.92
CA GLY A 243 19.49 12.94 9.77
C GLY A 243 20.17 12.77 8.40
N GLY A 244 19.69 13.47 7.37
CA GLY A 244 20.28 13.45 6.03
C GLY A 244 21.41 14.46 5.79
N LEU A 245 21.82 15.25 6.78
CA LEU A 245 22.92 16.18 6.65
C LEU A 245 24.28 15.50 6.86
N PRO A 246 25.35 15.99 6.22
CA PRO A 246 26.72 15.61 6.57
C PRO A 246 27.03 15.90 8.04
N ALA A 247 27.90 15.10 8.64
CA ALA A 247 28.25 15.23 10.06
C ALA A 247 28.73 16.66 10.46
N ALA A 248 29.55 17.29 9.62
CA ALA A 248 30.01 18.65 9.85
C ALA A 248 28.88 19.69 9.90
N ALA A 249 27.85 19.55 9.06
CA ALA A 249 26.69 20.44 9.07
C ALA A 249 25.78 20.20 10.30
N GLN A 250 25.65 18.94 10.74
CA GLN A 250 24.97 18.63 11.99
C GLN A 250 25.72 19.21 13.21
N ASP A 251 27.03 19.03 13.23
CA ASP A 251 27.89 19.57 14.29
C ASP A 251 27.81 21.12 14.35
N ALA A 252 27.79 21.81 13.20
CA ALA A 252 27.62 23.26 13.12
C ALA A 252 26.28 23.75 13.69
N ALA A 253 25.18 23.01 13.43
CA ALA A 253 23.87 23.37 13.96
C ALA A 253 23.80 23.22 15.48
N VAL A 254 24.52 22.27 16.06
CA VAL A 254 24.53 21.97 17.49
C VAL A 254 25.58 22.78 18.26
N SER A 255 26.76 23.12 17.66
CA SER A 255 27.86 23.86 18.31
C SER A 255 27.45 25.29 18.62
N GLY A 256 28.02 25.88 19.66
CA GLY A 256 27.89 27.31 19.96
C GLY A 256 28.49 28.18 18.84
N SER A 257 27.77 29.20 18.38
CA SER A 257 28.30 30.27 17.53
C SER A 257 28.16 31.62 18.25
N GLY A 258 28.93 32.59 17.87
CA GLY A 258 28.85 33.94 18.46
C GLY A 258 27.59 34.73 18.07
N ARG A 259 26.77 34.19 17.14
CA ARG A 259 25.51 34.77 16.63
C ARG A 259 24.31 34.04 17.18
N ARG A 260 23.19 34.76 17.28
CA ARG A 260 21.89 34.12 17.56
C ARG A 260 21.49 33.18 16.45
N LYS A 261 21.07 31.96 16.82
CA LYS A 261 20.70 30.90 15.85
C LYS A 261 19.20 30.61 15.81
N ILE A 262 18.75 30.23 14.64
CA ILE A 262 17.46 29.60 14.41
C ILE A 262 17.75 28.23 13.82
N VAL A 263 17.60 27.19 14.62
CA VAL A 263 17.80 25.80 14.16
C VAL A 263 16.46 25.23 13.75
N VAL A 264 16.31 24.90 12.47
CA VAL A 264 15.09 24.26 11.94
C VAL A 264 15.35 22.76 11.84
N ALA A 265 14.65 21.97 12.66
CA ALA A 265 14.97 20.57 12.89
C ALA A 265 13.78 19.63 12.68
N THR A 266 14.06 18.38 12.36
CA THR A 266 13.10 17.28 12.53
C THR A 266 13.09 16.82 14.00
N ASN A 267 12.35 15.75 14.30
CA ASN A 267 12.36 15.09 15.62
C ASN A 267 13.77 14.62 16.08
N ILE A 268 14.81 14.76 15.28
CA ILE A 268 16.20 14.49 15.69
C ILE A 268 16.62 15.37 16.88
N ALA A 269 16.05 16.57 16.99
CA ALA A 269 16.31 17.51 18.10
C ALA A 269 15.37 17.31 19.30
N GLU A 270 14.46 16.34 19.26
CA GLU A 270 13.46 16.11 20.30
C GLU A 270 14.03 15.41 21.52
N THR A 271 14.95 14.45 21.34
CA THR A 271 15.56 13.67 22.42
C THR A 271 17.08 13.91 22.54
N SER A 272 17.89 12.99 22.55
CA SER A 272 19.33 12.83 22.80
C SER A 272 20.29 13.97 22.44
N ILE A 273 19.90 15.07 21.78
CA ILE A 273 20.75 16.17 21.37
C ILE A 273 20.45 17.43 22.20
N THR A 274 21.47 18.04 22.76
CA THR A 274 21.35 19.34 23.44
C THR A 274 21.92 20.44 22.55
N ILE A 275 21.06 21.38 22.13
CA ILE A 275 21.48 22.61 21.46
C ILE A 275 21.63 23.68 22.53
N PRO A 276 22.83 24.23 22.73
CA PRO A 276 23.04 25.27 23.71
C PRO A 276 22.20 26.53 23.43
N ARG A 277 21.90 27.31 24.49
CA ARG A 277 21.26 28.62 24.40
C ARG A 277 19.82 28.64 23.85
N VAL A 278 19.15 27.48 23.57
CA VAL A 278 17.74 27.46 23.14
C VAL A 278 16.87 27.94 24.31
N THR A 279 16.12 29.00 24.06
CA THR A 279 15.15 29.61 24.98
C THR A 279 13.75 29.59 24.42
N THR A 280 13.61 29.51 23.09
CA THR A 280 12.30 29.44 22.43
C THR A 280 12.22 28.25 21.50
N VAL A 281 11.13 27.49 21.67
CA VAL A 281 10.72 26.40 20.78
C VAL A 281 9.50 26.83 19.98
N ILE A 282 9.53 26.57 18.66
CA ILE A 282 8.37 26.70 17.78
C ILE A 282 8.04 25.29 17.29
N ASP A 283 6.88 24.79 17.68
CA ASP A 283 6.48 23.40 17.41
C ASP A 283 5.34 23.33 16.38
N SER A 284 5.64 22.76 15.21
CA SER A 284 4.62 22.48 14.17
C SER A 284 3.59 21.46 14.61
N GLY A 285 3.89 20.64 15.61
CA GLY A 285 3.02 19.57 16.11
C GLY A 285 2.89 18.36 15.20
N ILE A 286 3.69 18.29 14.14
CA ILE A 286 3.68 17.18 13.18
C ILE A 286 5.09 16.57 13.04
N ALA A 287 5.12 15.29 12.65
CA ALA A 287 6.35 14.56 12.34
C ALA A 287 6.12 13.59 11.19
N ARG A 288 7.19 13.18 10.51
CA ARG A 288 7.17 12.03 9.60
C ARG A 288 7.50 10.78 10.39
N ILE A 289 6.55 9.85 10.38
CA ILE A 289 6.61 8.60 11.12
C ILE A 289 6.63 7.45 10.12
N ALA A 290 7.53 6.49 10.33
CA ALA A 290 7.56 5.27 9.54
C ALA A 290 6.36 4.40 9.89
N ARG A 291 5.64 3.94 8.87
CA ARG A 291 4.56 2.96 8.96
C ARG A 291 4.71 1.95 7.85
N PHE A 292 4.47 0.70 8.17
CA PHE A 292 4.43 -0.37 7.20
C PHE A 292 3.00 -0.56 6.69
N ASP A 293 2.82 -0.40 5.38
CA ASP A 293 1.57 -0.66 4.67
C ASP A 293 1.53 -2.13 4.25
N ARG A 294 0.79 -2.95 5.00
CA ARG A 294 0.72 -4.41 4.80
C ARG A 294 0.05 -4.80 3.50
N GLU A 295 -0.97 -4.06 3.09
CA GLU A 295 -1.70 -4.37 1.86
C GLU A 295 -0.81 -4.18 0.63
N ARG A 296 0.15 -3.27 0.72
CA ARG A 296 1.07 -2.93 -0.37
C ARG A 296 2.49 -3.47 -0.19
N ASP A 297 2.77 -4.08 0.97
CA ASP A 297 4.12 -4.58 1.35
C ASP A 297 5.19 -3.51 1.19
N LEU A 298 4.96 -2.31 1.76
CA LEU A 298 5.88 -1.19 1.65
C LEU A 298 5.98 -0.34 2.92
N ASP A 299 7.18 0.18 3.17
CA ASP A 299 7.41 1.20 4.17
C ASP A 299 6.96 2.58 3.67
N ARG A 300 6.23 3.30 4.51
CA ARG A 300 5.73 4.65 4.22
C ARG A 300 6.19 5.62 5.30
N LEU A 301 6.58 6.82 4.89
CA LEU A 301 6.75 7.95 5.79
C LEU A 301 5.47 8.80 5.75
N VAL A 302 4.66 8.68 6.78
CA VAL A 302 3.40 9.41 6.89
C VAL A 302 3.61 10.64 7.76
N THR A 303 3.07 11.79 7.33
CA THR A 303 3.08 13.01 8.16
C THR A 303 1.87 12.97 9.08
N GLU A 304 2.12 12.87 10.38
CA GLU A 304 1.10 12.71 11.41
C GLU A 304 1.30 13.70 12.55
N PRO A 305 0.24 14.03 13.32
CA PRO A 305 0.36 14.74 14.58
C PRO A 305 1.23 13.95 15.55
N VAL A 306 2.15 14.64 16.26
CA VAL A 306 2.93 14.02 17.33
C VAL A 306 2.06 13.79 18.58
N SER A 307 2.46 12.84 19.43
CA SER A 307 1.78 12.57 20.69
C SER A 307 1.85 13.74 21.68
N ARG A 308 1.05 13.70 22.76
CA ARG A 308 1.16 14.69 23.84
C ARG A 308 2.51 14.62 24.53
N ALA A 309 3.06 13.42 24.74
CA ALA A 309 4.38 13.21 25.33
C ALA A 309 5.48 13.82 24.46
N SER A 310 5.48 13.59 23.16
CA SER A 310 6.43 14.19 22.22
C SER A 310 6.33 15.73 22.22
N ALA A 311 5.11 16.29 22.18
CA ALA A 311 4.90 17.74 22.24
C ALA A 311 5.42 18.37 23.55
N VAL A 312 5.32 17.67 24.68
CA VAL A 312 5.89 18.10 25.97
C VAL A 312 7.42 18.02 25.95
N GLN A 313 8.00 16.95 25.38
CA GLN A 313 9.45 16.82 25.23
C GLN A 313 10.05 17.92 24.34
N ARG A 314 9.39 18.27 23.22
CA ARG A 314 9.77 19.39 22.35
C ARG A 314 9.75 20.71 23.11
N ALA A 315 8.69 20.99 23.85
CA ALA A 315 8.58 22.20 24.67
C ALA A 315 9.73 22.28 25.72
N GLY A 316 10.04 21.15 26.37
CA GLY A 316 11.12 21.04 27.36
C GLY A 316 12.52 21.40 26.85
N ARG A 317 12.69 21.48 25.49
CA ARG A 317 13.97 21.95 24.92
C ARG A 317 14.26 23.42 25.23
N ALA A 318 13.25 24.25 25.44
CA ALA A 318 13.37 25.66 25.79
C ALA A 318 13.81 25.87 27.25
N GLY A 319 13.47 24.96 28.18
CA GLY A 319 13.74 25.12 29.62
C GLY A 319 15.06 24.50 30.14
N ARG A 320 16.02 24.20 29.29
CA ARG A 320 17.24 23.49 29.71
C ARG A 320 18.28 24.37 30.42
N VAL A 321 18.36 25.63 30.06
CA VAL A 321 19.41 26.53 30.56
C VAL A 321 18.84 27.65 31.43
N ARG A 322 17.68 28.16 31.11
CA ARG A 322 16.90 29.18 31.79
C ARG A 322 15.41 29.03 31.48
N PRO A 323 14.51 29.78 32.16
CA PRO A 323 13.09 29.79 31.77
C PRO A 323 12.94 30.09 30.28
N GLY A 324 12.03 29.36 29.60
CA GLY A 324 11.85 29.44 28.17
C GLY A 324 10.42 29.52 27.73
N ARG A 325 10.19 29.54 26.43
CA ARG A 325 8.88 29.58 25.80
C ARG A 325 8.72 28.49 24.74
N CYS A 326 7.49 27.97 24.62
CA CYS A 326 7.13 27.09 23.54
C CYS A 326 5.89 27.64 22.82
N ARG A 327 6.04 27.95 21.54
CA ARG A 327 4.93 28.37 20.67
C ARG A 327 4.45 27.21 19.81
N ARG A 328 3.26 26.69 20.11
CA ARG A 328 2.62 25.62 19.37
C ARG A 328 1.85 26.21 18.20
N LEU A 329 2.17 25.77 16.98
CA LEU A 329 1.51 26.22 15.75
C LEU A 329 0.13 25.57 15.52
N TYR A 330 -0.45 24.99 16.53
CA TYR A 330 -1.75 24.33 16.60
C TYR A 330 -2.51 24.74 17.86
N THR A 331 -3.82 24.48 17.88
CA THR A 331 -4.70 24.90 18.96
C THR A 331 -4.60 23.98 20.18
N GLU A 332 -5.05 24.48 21.34
CA GLU A 332 -5.13 23.66 22.55
C GLU A 332 -6.09 22.49 22.40
N SER A 333 -7.20 22.66 21.67
CA SER A 333 -8.14 21.60 21.41
C SER A 333 -7.54 20.48 20.52
N GLU A 334 -6.68 20.83 19.55
CA GLU A 334 -5.92 19.87 18.77
C GLU A 334 -4.90 19.13 19.64
N PHE A 335 -4.23 19.83 20.57
CA PHE A 335 -3.32 19.20 21.53
C PHE A 335 -4.04 18.15 22.41
N ARG A 336 -5.22 18.49 22.95
CA ARG A 336 -5.97 17.59 23.85
C ARG A 336 -6.44 16.32 23.15
N ARG A 337 -6.69 16.37 21.82
CA ARG A 337 -7.13 15.23 21.00
C ARG A 337 -6.00 14.30 20.58
N ARG A 338 -4.74 14.67 20.80
CA ARG A 338 -3.57 13.84 20.45
C ARG A 338 -3.49 12.61 21.36
N ASP A 339 -2.91 11.55 20.81
CA ASP A 339 -2.59 10.36 21.60
C ASP A 339 -1.68 10.71 22.78
N PRO A 340 -1.82 10.03 23.93
CA PRO A 340 -0.96 10.27 25.09
C PRO A 340 0.52 10.05 24.80
N HIS A 341 0.85 8.94 24.11
CA HIS A 341 2.20 8.49 23.74
C HIS A 341 2.24 8.05 22.29
N ASP A 342 3.43 8.04 21.71
CA ASP A 342 3.64 7.48 20.37
C ASP A 342 3.46 5.94 20.40
N ALA A 343 2.86 5.38 19.35
CA ALA A 343 2.76 3.93 19.23
C ALA A 343 4.16 3.31 19.11
N PRO A 344 4.48 2.22 19.82
CA PRO A 344 5.75 1.51 19.69
C PRO A 344 6.01 1.09 18.24
N ALA A 345 7.28 1.08 17.81
CA ALA A 345 7.67 0.71 16.45
C ALA A 345 7.22 -0.70 16.08
N ILE A 346 7.17 -1.62 17.02
CA ILE A 346 6.68 -3.00 16.83
C ILE A 346 5.23 -3.08 16.27
N ARG A 347 4.43 -2.05 16.49
CA ARG A 347 3.04 -1.98 16.01
C ARG A 347 2.88 -1.27 14.66
N ARG A 348 3.95 -0.66 14.13
CA ARG A 348 3.85 0.23 12.96
C ARG A 348 4.89 -0.02 11.85
N GLU A 349 5.93 -0.78 12.09
CA GLU A 349 7.04 -1.02 11.16
C GLU A 349 7.06 -2.49 10.67
N ASP A 350 7.85 -2.79 9.63
CA ASP A 350 8.05 -4.17 9.13
C ASP A 350 8.73 -5.05 10.18
N LEU A 351 8.23 -6.27 10.35
CA LEU A 351 8.68 -7.22 11.34
C LEU A 351 9.57 -8.33 10.79
N ALA A 352 9.76 -8.46 9.48
CA ALA A 352 10.54 -9.56 8.89
C ALA A 352 11.99 -9.57 9.39
N GLY A 353 12.67 -8.41 9.37
CA GLY A 353 14.03 -8.29 9.91
C GLY A 353 14.13 -8.58 11.41
N PRO A 354 13.34 -7.95 12.25
CA PRO A 354 13.24 -8.24 13.68
C PRO A 354 12.99 -9.71 14.00
N PHE A 355 12.03 -10.35 13.35
CA PHE A 355 11.67 -11.74 13.60
C PHE A 355 12.80 -12.70 13.20
N LEU A 356 13.48 -12.43 12.09
CA LEU A 356 14.64 -13.24 11.69
C LEU A 356 15.76 -13.15 12.74
N ARG A 357 16.07 -11.94 13.23
CA ARG A 357 17.10 -11.76 14.28
C ARG A 357 16.70 -12.44 15.58
N LEU A 358 15.42 -12.38 15.95
CA LEU A 358 14.90 -13.04 17.14
C LEU A 358 15.04 -14.57 17.05
N ARG A 359 14.69 -15.17 15.91
CA ARG A 359 14.84 -16.60 15.65
C ARG A 359 16.31 -17.03 15.68
N VAL A 360 17.21 -16.24 15.10
CA VAL A 360 18.67 -16.50 15.18
C VAL A 360 19.19 -16.39 16.62
N ALA A 361 18.59 -15.52 17.45
CA ALA A 361 18.90 -15.44 18.89
C ALA A 361 18.38 -16.66 19.70
N GLY A 362 17.65 -17.59 19.07
CA GLY A 362 17.09 -18.80 19.69
C GLY A 362 15.68 -18.60 20.28
N PHE A 363 14.98 -17.52 19.93
CA PHE A 363 13.64 -17.25 20.42
C PHE A 363 12.59 -17.39 19.32
N ARG A 364 11.44 -17.89 19.69
CA ARG A 364 10.26 -17.89 18.83
C ARG A 364 9.49 -16.58 18.99
N PRO A 365 9.11 -15.87 17.90
CA PRO A 365 8.40 -14.59 17.98
C PRO A 365 7.04 -14.65 18.71
N ASP A 366 6.33 -15.77 18.59
CA ASP A 366 5.04 -16.02 19.24
C ASP A 366 5.13 -16.27 20.76
N ALA A 367 6.27 -16.77 21.24
CA ALA A 367 6.53 -17.05 22.65
C ALA A 367 7.48 -16.04 23.31
N PHE A 368 7.92 -15.04 22.58
CA PHE A 368 8.86 -14.05 23.08
C PHE A 368 8.18 -13.08 24.07
N PRO A 369 8.83 -12.72 25.19
CA PRO A 369 8.26 -11.87 26.21
C PRO A 369 8.26 -10.39 25.80
N TRP A 370 7.46 -10.04 24.81
CA TRP A 370 7.28 -8.66 24.37
C TRP A 370 6.77 -7.76 25.50
N LEU A 371 7.27 -6.55 25.58
CA LEU A 371 6.67 -5.53 26.45
C LEU A 371 5.31 -5.09 25.88
N ASP A 372 5.25 -4.91 24.56
CA ASP A 372 4.01 -4.78 23.78
C ASP A 372 4.03 -5.82 22.67
N PRO A 373 3.04 -6.69 22.55
CA PRO A 373 3.03 -7.71 21.51
C PRO A 373 2.81 -7.07 20.13
N PRO A 374 3.40 -7.65 19.07
CA PRO A 374 3.17 -7.24 17.69
C PRO A 374 1.71 -7.52 17.30
N ASP A 375 1.25 -6.83 16.27
CA ASP A 375 -0.03 -7.13 15.63
C ASP A 375 0.01 -8.52 14.98
N PRO A 376 -0.96 -9.43 15.23
CA PRO A 376 -0.96 -10.80 14.70
C PRO A 376 -0.91 -10.88 13.17
N VAL A 377 -1.56 -9.93 12.47
CA VAL A 377 -1.53 -9.89 11.00
C VAL A 377 -0.15 -9.49 10.50
N ALA A 378 0.51 -8.52 11.17
CA ALA A 378 1.88 -8.14 10.83
C ALA A 378 2.88 -9.28 11.11
N ALA A 379 2.67 -10.03 12.19
CA ALA A 379 3.48 -11.19 12.53
C ALA A 379 3.39 -12.28 11.45
N THR A 380 2.15 -12.63 11.04
CA THR A 380 1.91 -13.61 9.98
C THR A 380 2.53 -13.17 8.65
N HIS A 381 2.40 -11.89 8.29
CA HIS A 381 3.01 -11.34 7.07
C HIS A 381 4.55 -11.46 7.12
N ALA A 382 5.17 -11.09 8.23
CA ALA A 382 6.63 -11.20 8.40
C ALA A 382 7.13 -12.64 8.24
N ASP A 383 6.44 -13.61 8.82
CA ASP A 383 6.77 -15.03 8.67
C ASP A 383 6.61 -15.49 7.21
N ALA A 384 5.54 -15.11 6.53
CA ALA A 384 5.33 -15.40 5.11
C ALA A 384 6.45 -14.81 4.22
N VAL A 385 6.90 -13.58 4.51
CA VAL A 385 8.06 -12.98 3.81
C VAL A 385 9.32 -13.79 4.04
N LEU A 386 9.63 -14.18 5.30
CA LEU A 386 10.82 -14.95 5.63
C LEU A 386 10.81 -16.35 4.99
N GLU A 387 9.65 -16.99 4.92
CA GLU A 387 9.46 -18.26 4.21
C GLU A 387 9.66 -18.10 2.69
N SER A 388 9.06 -17.05 2.10
CA SER A 388 9.13 -16.81 0.66
C SER A 388 10.55 -16.61 0.15
N ILE A 389 11.42 -16.00 0.96
CA ILE A 389 12.84 -15.80 0.64
C ILE A 389 13.74 -16.97 1.13
N GLY A 390 13.16 -18.02 1.71
CA GLY A 390 13.90 -19.19 2.22
C GLY A 390 14.78 -18.92 3.43
N ALA A 391 14.57 -17.82 4.16
CA ALA A 391 15.27 -17.53 5.40
C ALA A 391 14.76 -18.39 6.56
N VAL A 392 13.50 -18.79 6.49
CA VAL A 392 12.81 -19.70 7.40
C VAL A 392 12.17 -20.81 6.55
N ARG A 393 12.08 -22.01 7.10
CA ARG A 393 11.38 -23.15 6.49
C ARG A 393 10.70 -23.98 7.59
N GLY A 394 9.37 -24.10 7.50
CA GLY A 394 8.58 -24.79 8.52
C GLY A 394 8.76 -24.22 9.93
N GLY A 395 8.91 -22.90 10.04
CA GLY A 395 9.13 -22.18 11.30
C GLY A 395 10.57 -22.16 11.80
N GLU A 396 11.50 -22.95 11.22
CA GLU A 396 12.90 -23.05 11.61
C GLU A 396 13.80 -22.16 10.74
N THR A 397 14.82 -21.54 11.35
CA THR A 397 15.78 -20.68 10.64
C THR A 397 16.75 -21.52 9.83
N THR A 398 16.83 -21.27 8.53
CA THR A 398 17.77 -21.93 7.62
C THR A 398 19.20 -21.40 7.82
N GLU A 399 20.19 -22.06 7.21
CA GLU A 399 21.56 -21.56 7.17
C GLU A 399 21.63 -20.21 6.46
N ASP A 400 20.91 -20.07 5.33
CA ASP A 400 20.77 -18.79 4.63
C ASP A 400 20.12 -17.73 5.52
N GLY A 401 19.10 -18.09 6.30
CA GLY A 401 18.49 -17.20 7.27
C GLY A 401 19.47 -16.66 8.31
N ARG A 402 20.35 -17.52 8.86
CA ARG A 402 21.41 -17.07 9.78
C ARG A 402 22.39 -16.10 9.11
N ARG A 403 22.80 -16.41 7.88
CA ARG A 403 23.67 -15.54 7.09
C ARG A 403 23.00 -14.20 6.79
N ILE A 404 21.74 -14.19 6.33
CA ILE A 404 20.95 -13.00 6.09
C ILE A 404 20.86 -12.12 7.34
N ALA A 405 20.60 -12.72 8.51
CA ALA A 405 20.49 -11.98 9.78
C ALA A 405 21.81 -11.28 10.18
N SER A 406 22.96 -11.80 9.76
CA SER A 406 24.27 -11.21 10.05
C SER A 406 24.58 -9.98 9.17
N LEU A 407 23.90 -9.84 8.04
CA LEU A 407 24.10 -8.72 7.11
C LEU A 407 23.41 -7.43 7.60
N PRO A 408 24.03 -6.25 7.40
CA PRO A 408 23.48 -4.96 7.82
C PRO A 408 22.45 -4.40 6.82
N VAL A 409 21.57 -5.29 6.31
CA VAL A 409 20.54 -4.96 5.30
C VAL A 409 19.22 -5.66 5.63
N PRO A 410 18.08 -5.23 5.08
CA PRO A 410 16.81 -5.93 5.21
C PRO A 410 16.88 -7.37 4.68
N PRO A 411 16.05 -8.32 5.17
CA PRO A 411 16.14 -9.74 4.80
C PRO A 411 16.08 -10.01 3.30
N ARG A 412 15.19 -9.34 2.55
CA ARG A 412 15.09 -9.48 1.09
C ARG A 412 16.39 -9.05 0.39
N VAL A 413 16.99 -7.92 0.82
CA VAL A 413 18.26 -7.44 0.27
C VAL A 413 19.41 -8.37 0.65
N GLY A 414 19.36 -8.95 1.85
CA GLY A 414 20.31 -9.99 2.28
C GLY A 414 20.21 -11.25 1.42
N ARG A 415 18.99 -11.71 1.12
CA ARG A 415 18.76 -12.83 0.21
C ARG A 415 19.32 -12.56 -1.18
N PHE A 416 18.97 -11.40 -1.76
CA PHE A 416 19.51 -10.96 -3.03
C PHE A 416 21.04 -11.00 -3.06
N LEU A 417 21.67 -10.41 -2.05
CA LEU A 417 23.14 -10.30 -2.00
C LEU A 417 23.82 -11.65 -1.93
N LEU A 418 23.28 -12.58 -1.13
CA LEU A 418 23.83 -13.95 -1.00
C LEU A 418 23.68 -14.74 -2.29
N ASP A 419 22.50 -14.71 -2.92
CA ASP A 419 22.25 -15.44 -4.15
C ASP A 419 23.07 -14.90 -5.32
N ALA A 420 23.09 -13.58 -5.50
CA ALA A 420 23.90 -12.95 -6.53
C ALA A 420 25.40 -13.21 -6.32
N GLY A 421 25.85 -13.19 -5.06
CA GLY A 421 27.23 -13.52 -4.70
C GLY A 421 27.63 -14.95 -5.12
N ARG A 422 26.79 -15.95 -4.83
CA ARG A 422 27.00 -17.36 -5.21
C ARG A 422 27.05 -17.57 -6.72
N ARG A 423 26.34 -16.75 -7.48
CA ARG A 423 26.24 -16.80 -8.97
C ARG A 423 27.30 -15.97 -9.68
N GLY A 424 28.24 -15.37 -8.95
CA GLY A 424 29.31 -14.57 -9.55
C GLY A 424 29.05 -13.06 -9.66
N GLY A 425 27.90 -12.53 -9.18
CA GLY A 425 27.54 -11.12 -9.23
C GLY A 425 28.40 -10.19 -8.39
N GLY A 426 29.23 -10.69 -7.53
CA GLY A 426 30.35 -10.06 -6.83
C GLY A 426 30.17 -8.58 -6.43
N ARG A 427 30.98 -7.72 -7.06
CA ARG A 427 31.01 -6.28 -6.79
C ARG A 427 29.75 -5.54 -7.22
N LEU A 428 29.14 -5.99 -8.34
CA LEU A 428 27.89 -5.39 -8.84
C LEU A 428 26.72 -5.69 -7.89
N ALA A 429 26.65 -6.92 -7.38
CA ALA A 429 25.65 -7.30 -6.38
C ALA A 429 25.74 -6.44 -5.11
N ALA A 430 26.97 -6.20 -4.61
CA ALA A 430 27.18 -5.35 -3.45
C ALA A 430 26.76 -3.90 -3.72
N ALA A 431 27.00 -3.39 -4.93
CA ALA A 431 26.55 -2.06 -5.35
C ALA A 431 25.02 -1.97 -5.41
N CYS A 432 24.36 -2.97 -6.02
CA CYS A 432 22.89 -3.06 -6.07
C CYS A 432 22.30 -3.13 -4.65
N ALA A 433 22.84 -3.97 -3.78
CA ALA A 433 22.39 -4.11 -2.40
C ALA A 433 22.56 -2.79 -1.60
N ALA A 434 23.63 -2.05 -1.85
CA ALA A 434 23.83 -0.74 -1.24
C ALA A 434 22.77 0.30 -1.71
N ILE A 435 22.44 0.30 -3.00
CA ILE A 435 21.35 1.16 -3.54
C ILE A 435 20.00 0.80 -2.92
N LEU A 436 19.71 -0.49 -2.72
CA LEU A 436 18.47 -0.96 -2.12
C LEU A 436 18.36 -0.66 -0.61
N GLY A 437 19.49 -0.57 0.08
CA GLY A 437 19.55 -0.36 1.54
C GLY A 437 19.76 1.09 1.97
N GLU A 438 20.13 2.01 1.06
CA GLU A 438 20.42 3.40 1.35
C GLU A 438 19.43 4.35 0.64
N ARG A 439 19.59 5.65 0.84
CA ARG A 439 18.81 6.65 0.12
C ARG A 439 19.13 6.63 -1.37
N ASP A 440 18.15 6.94 -2.23
CA ASP A 440 18.36 7.04 -3.67
C ASP A 440 19.51 8.00 -4.00
N VAL A 441 20.51 7.50 -4.68
CA VAL A 441 21.72 8.26 -5.07
C VAL A 441 21.46 9.26 -6.19
N ALA A 442 20.37 9.06 -6.96
CA ALA A 442 20.00 9.87 -8.11
C ALA A 442 18.50 10.24 -8.15
N PRO A 443 17.96 10.85 -7.07
CA PRO A 443 16.51 11.06 -6.91
C PRO A 443 15.91 12.07 -7.91
N ARG A 444 16.75 12.85 -8.60
CA ARG A 444 16.35 13.89 -9.56
C ARG A 444 16.90 13.64 -10.96
N ALA A 445 17.60 12.53 -11.19
CA ALA A 445 18.09 12.19 -12.50
C ALA A 445 16.92 11.86 -13.43
N SER A 446 16.93 12.41 -14.64
CA SER A 446 15.97 12.02 -15.66
C SER A 446 16.30 10.62 -16.21
N ALA A 447 15.31 9.92 -16.77
CA ALA A 447 15.54 8.65 -17.45
C ALA A 447 16.63 8.78 -18.55
N ALA A 448 16.62 9.90 -19.27
CA ALA A 448 17.64 10.19 -20.30
C ALA A 448 19.04 10.37 -19.69
N SER A 449 19.16 11.05 -18.53
CA SER A 449 20.46 11.20 -17.84
C SER A 449 20.99 9.86 -17.31
N LEU A 450 20.11 8.99 -16.82
CA LEU A 450 20.49 7.66 -16.36
C LEU A 450 20.86 6.74 -17.52
N ALA A 451 20.16 6.83 -18.66
CA ALA A 451 20.44 6.03 -19.85
C ALA A 451 21.65 6.54 -20.65
N GLY A 452 21.85 7.86 -20.77
CA GLY A 452 22.89 8.47 -21.61
C GLY A 452 24.27 8.62 -20.96
N GLY A 453 24.35 8.63 -19.62
CA GLY A 453 25.61 8.74 -18.87
C GLY A 453 26.40 7.43 -18.73
N LEU A 454 25.88 6.32 -19.25
CA LEU A 454 26.41 4.99 -19.03
C LEU A 454 27.02 4.45 -20.33
N ALA A 455 28.32 4.60 -20.53
CA ALA A 455 29.06 3.78 -21.48
C ALA A 455 28.84 2.29 -21.10
N GLY A 456 27.99 1.58 -21.87
CA GLY A 456 27.62 0.18 -21.66
C GLY A 456 26.48 -0.07 -20.63
N GLY A 457 25.62 0.92 -20.35
CA GLY A 457 24.44 0.77 -19.50
C GLY A 457 23.38 -0.16 -20.09
N ASP A 458 22.83 -1.07 -19.30
CA ASP A 458 21.65 -1.82 -19.69
C ASP A 458 20.40 -0.92 -19.50
N PRO A 459 19.73 -0.48 -20.59
CA PRO A 459 18.56 0.40 -20.50
C PRO A 459 17.34 -0.30 -19.92
N ARG A 460 17.48 -1.58 -19.56
CA ARG A 460 16.41 -2.41 -19.02
C ARG A 460 16.38 -2.48 -17.49
N SER A 461 17.26 -1.72 -16.77
CA SER A 461 17.27 -1.77 -15.28
C SER A 461 17.64 -0.45 -14.63
N ASP A 462 16.70 0.11 -13.88
CA ASP A 462 16.90 1.29 -13.03
C ASP A 462 17.94 1.05 -11.92
N LEU A 463 17.95 -0.17 -11.37
CA LEU A 463 18.86 -0.57 -10.30
C LEU A 463 20.29 -0.70 -10.81
N LEU A 464 20.49 -1.41 -11.92
CA LEU A 464 21.81 -1.59 -12.55
C LEU A 464 22.40 -0.27 -13.01
N ALA A 465 21.59 0.63 -13.56
CA ALA A 465 22.03 1.97 -13.94
C ALA A 465 22.65 2.72 -12.75
N ARG A 466 21.97 2.74 -11.62
CA ARG A 466 22.47 3.39 -10.39
C ARG A 466 23.69 2.68 -9.81
N ALA A 467 23.69 1.34 -9.82
CA ALA A 467 24.81 0.55 -9.31
C ALA A 467 26.10 0.81 -10.13
N ARG A 468 25.98 0.95 -11.44
CA ARG A 468 27.13 1.31 -12.31
C ARG A 468 27.64 2.72 -12.07
N LEU A 469 26.75 3.72 -11.90
CA LEU A 469 27.14 5.07 -11.46
C LEU A 469 27.92 5.04 -10.15
N LEU A 470 27.48 4.24 -9.18
CA LEU A 470 28.16 4.06 -7.91
C LEU A 470 29.56 3.43 -8.09
N LEU A 471 29.67 2.39 -8.92
CA LEU A 471 30.94 1.73 -9.21
C LEU A 471 31.92 2.60 -9.99
N ALA A 472 31.43 3.49 -10.86
CA ALA A 472 32.23 4.49 -11.57
C ALA A 472 32.74 5.59 -10.62
N GLY A 473 32.16 5.72 -9.41
CA GLY A 473 32.56 6.73 -8.43
C GLY A 473 32.13 8.14 -8.79
N GLU A 474 31.12 8.28 -9.65
CA GLU A 474 30.60 9.58 -10.10
C GLU A 474 29.86 10.30 -8.97
N ARG A 475 30.52 11.26 -8.32
CA ARG A 475 29.96 12.05 -7.23
C ARG A 475 29.30 13.35 -7.69
N ARG A 476 29.47 13.75 -8.94
CA ARG A 476 28.96 14.99 -9.52
C ARG A 476 28.27 14.70 -10.85
N GLY A 477 26.98 15.05 -10.93
CA GLY A 477 26.17 14.90 -12.13
C GLY A 477 24.80 15.52 -11.90
N GLN A 478 24.07 15.78 -13.00
CA GLN A 478 22.73 16.35 -12.92
C GLN A 478 21.79 15.37 -12.21
N GLY A 479 21.28 15.73 -11.04
CA GLY A 479 20.34 14.92 -10.25
C GLY A 479 20.97 13.95 -9.25
N ILE A 480 22.29 13.86 -9.14
CA ILE A 480 23.01 13.03 -8.15
C ILE A 480 23.02 13.74 -6.79
N ASP A 481 22.75 12.99 -5.72
CA ASP A 481 22.96 13.44 -4.32
C ASP A 481 24.35 12.99 -3.86
N PRO A 482 25.32 13.90 -3.67
CA PRO A 482 26.69 13.52 -3.32
C PRO A 482 26.81 12.85 -1.95
N GLY A 483 25.92 13.18 -1.00
CA GLY A 483 25.89 12.59 0.33
C GLY A 483 25.41 11.15 0.28
N ALA A 484 24.27 10.91 -0.38
CA ALA A 484 23.74 9.56 -0.60
C ALA A 484 24.75 8.68 -1.37
N MET A 485 25.39 9.23 -2.39
CA MET A 485 26.43 8.52 -3.15
C MET A 485 27.62 8.10 -2.28
N SER A 486 28.11 8.99 -1.40
CA SER A 486 29.20 8.65 -0.48
C SER A 486 28.82 7.55 0.52
N ASP A 487 27.60 7.63 1.07
CA ASP A 487 27.08 6.62 1.99
C ASP A 487 26.93 5.27 1.29
N ALA A 488 26.37 5.25 0.07
CA ALA A 488 26.18 4.04 -0.72
C ALA A 488 27.51 3.39 -1.15
N ILE A 489 28.55 4.18 -1.52
CA ILE A 489 29.91 3.67 -1.81
C ILE A 489 30.50 2.95 -0.58
N ASN A 490 30.36 3.56 0.60
CA ASN A 490 30.88 2.96 1.84
C ASN A 490 30.11 1.67 2.20
N ALA A 491 28.78 1.69 2.05
CA ALA A 491 27.94 0.51 2.26
C ALA A 491 28.30 -0.63 1.27
N ALA A 492 28.46 -0.32 -0.02
CA ALA A 492 28.84 -1.29 -1.03
C ALA A 492 30.18 -1.98 -0.70
N ARG A 493 31.20 -1.19 -0.33
CA ARG A 493 32.52 -1.75 0.09
C ARG A 493 32.43 -2.63 1.33
N GLN A 494 31.54 -2.27 2.27
CA GLN A 494 31.31 -3.10 3.46
C GLN A 494 30.63 -4.43 3.10
N LEU A 495 29.57 -4.37 2.28
CA LEU A 495 28.82 -5.54 1.83
C LEU A 495 29.69 -6.46 0.98
N GLU A 496 30.48 -5.92 0.06
CA GLU A 496 31.43 -6.70 -0.75
C GLU A 496 32.38 -7.52 0.12
N ARG A 497 32.95 -6.90 1.16
CA ARG A 497 33.86 -7.61 2.10
C ARG A 497 33.18 -8.72 2.87
N LEU A 498 31.91 -8.55 3.25
CA LEU A 498 31.13 -9.57 3.98
C LEU A 498 30.82 -10.76 3.10
N VAL A 499 30.48 -10.55 1.83
CA VAL A 499 30.12 -11.62 0.88
C VAL A 499 31.35 -12.37 0.38
N ARG A 500 32.49 -11.69 0.13
CA ARG A 500 33.73 -12.33 -0.30
C ARG A 500 34.25 -13.38 0.67
N ARG A 501 33.99 -13.26 1.96
CA ARG A 501 34.36 -14.24 2.99
C ARG A 501 33.63 -15.58 2.83
N ASP A 502 32.44 -15.55 2.14
CA ASP A 502 31.59 -16.71 1.95
C ASP A 502 31.72 -17.34 0.55
N GLN A 503 32.50 -16.74 -0.36
CA GLN A 503 32.72 -17.24 -1.71
C GLN A 503 33.80 -18.33 -1.70
N GLY A 504 33.40 -19.58 -1.48
CA GLY A 504 34.16 -20.76 -1.88
C GLY A 504 34.05 -20.94 -3.40
N GLY A 505 34.98 -20.37 -4.16
CA GLY A 505 35.50 -20.73 -5.46
C GLY A 505 34.63 -21.40 -6.55
N ALA A 506 33.35 -21.07 -6.73
CA ALA A 506 32.55 -21.59 -7.82
C ALA A 506 32.04 -20.44 -8.68
N GLY A 507 32.90 -19.85 -9.49
CA GLY A 507 32.51 -18.98 -10.61
C GLY A 507 32.04 -19.86 -11.77
N GLY A 508 30.72 -20.05 -11.91
CA GLY A 508 30.12 -20.56 -13.15
C GLY A 508 30.17 -19.47 -14.22
N ASP A 509 30.15 -19.87 -15.47
CA ASP A 509 30.18 -19.04 -16.69
C ASP A 509 28.82 -18.31 -16.93
N VAL A 510 28.18 -17.83 -15.86
CA VAL A 510 26.89 -17.10 -15.92
C VAL A 510 27.19 -15.62 -16.08
N ASP A 511 26.50 -14.97 -17.03
CA ASP A 511 26.56 -13.51 -17.20
C ASP A 511 26.19 -12.82 -15.90
N GLU A 512 27.01 -11.83 -15.47
CA GLU A 512 26.81 -11.10 -14.19
C GLU A 512 25.43 -10.46 -14.09
N ILE A 513 24.86 -10.01 -15.21
CA ILE A 513 23.52 -9.39 -15.27
C ILE A 513 22.44 -10.42 -15.01
N THR A 514 22.54 -11.60 -15.65
CA THR A 514 21.63 -12.73 -15.44
C THR A 514 21.66 -13.19 -13.97
N ALA A 515 22.84 -13.29 -13.38
CA ALA A 515 23.01 -13.63 -11.97
C ALA A 515 22.28 -12.63 -11.04
N ILE A 516 22.35 -11.32 -11.34
CA ILE A 516 21.65 -10.26 -10.61
C ILE A 516 20.15 -10.40 -10.77
N VAL A 517 19.66 -10.62 -12.00
CA VAL A 517 18.21 -10.72 -12.26
C VAL A 517 17.59 -11.95 -11.56
N GLU A 518 18.23 -13.11 -11.64
CA GLU A 518 17.79 -14.31 -10.95
C GLU A 518 17.76 -14.13 -9.42
N ALA A 519 18.79 -13.48 -8.87
CA ALA A 519 18.84 -13.18 -7.45
C ALA A 519 17.75 -12.17 -7.02
N LEU A 520 17.39 -11.22 -7.89
CA LEU A 520 16.24 -10.32 -7.65
C LEU A 520 14.92 -11.10 -7.61
N ILE A 521 14.71 -12.04 -8.53
CA ILE A 521 13.50 -12.89 -8.53
C ILE A 521 13.40 -13.69 -7.22
N ALA A 522 14.52 -14.27 -6.78
CA ALA A 522 14.56 -15.03 -5.53
C ALA A 522 14.31 -14.19 -4.27
N ALA A 523 14.71 -12.91 -4.30
CA ALA A 523 14.55 -12.00 -3.16
C ALA A 523 13.18 -11.29 -3.14
N PHE A 524 12.58 -11.08 -4.30
CA PHE A 524 11.33 -10.34 -4.47
C PHE A 524 10.30 -11.11 -5.32
N PRO A 525 9.99 -12.39 -5.01
CA PRO A 525 9.16 -13.24 -5.86
C PRO A 525 7.73 -12.72 -6.02
N ASP A 526 7.23 -11.95 -5.07
CA ASP A 526 5.92 -11.30 -5.04
C ASP A 526 5.87 -9.95 -5.77
N ARG A 527 7.02 -9.48 -6.29
CA ARG A 527 7.16 -8.18 -6.97
C ARG A 527 7.49 -8.31 -8.46
N VAL A 528 7.33 -9.50 -9.02
CA VAL A 528 7.37 -9.71 -10.47
C VAL A 528 6.05 -9.24 -11.05
N ALA A 529 6.10 -8.16 -11.82
CA ALA A 529 4.94 -7.53 -12.43
C ALA A 529 4.86 -7.86 -13.93
N TYR A 530 3.65 -7.91 -14.44
CA TYR A 530 3.37 -8.06 -15.86
C TYR A 530 2.74 -6.78 -16.43
N ARG A 531 3.24 -6.32 -17.58
CA ARG A 531 2.76 -5.18 -18.35
C ARG A 531 2.05 -5.68 -19.60
N ARG A 532 0.73 -5.56 -19.65
CA ARG A 532 -0.07 -5.98 -20.81
C ARG A 532 0.17 -5.11 -22.04
N ASP A 533 0.09 -3.80 -21.82
CA ASP A 533 0.35 -2.80 -22.87
C ASP A 533 1.75 -2.22 -22.64
N ARG A 534 2.69 -2.64 -23.50
CA ARG A 534 4.10 -2.25 -23.40
C ARG A 534 4.34 -0.76 -23.65
N THR A 535 3.34 -0.02 -24.13
CA THR A 535 3.39 1.42 -24.36
C THR A 535 2.95 2.25 -23.16
N ARG A 536 2.28 1.61 -22.16
CA ARG A 536 1.76 2.25 -20.96
C ARG A 536 2.59 1.90 -19.73
N ASP A 537 2.54 2.76 -18.72
CA ASP A 537 3.21 2.53 -17.43
C ASP A 537 2.39 1.65 -16.47
N GLU A 538 1.21 1.19 -16.87
CA GLU A 538 0.34 0.33 -16.07
C GLU A 538 0.85 -1.11 -16.05
N CYS A 539 1.03 -1.65 -14.85
CA CYS A 539 1.48 -3.01 -14.60
C CYS A 539 0.53 -3.71 -13.62
N VAL A 540 0.59 -5.03 -13.60
CA VAL A 540 -0.18 -5.87 -12.66
C VAL A 540 0.80 -6.73 -11.88
N LEU A 541 0.72 -6.67 -10.55
CA LEU A 541 1.42 -7.57 -9.62
C LEU A 541 0.58 -8.84 -9.34
N PRO A 542 1.19 -9.91 -8.82
CA PRO A 542 0.47 -11.07 -8.30
C PRO A 542 -0.70 -10.68 -7.39
N GLY A 543 -1.79 -11.45 -7.44
CA GLY A 543 -3.04 -11.10 -6.74
C GLY A 543 -3.86 -10.01 -7.43
N ARG A 544 -3.58 -9.73 -8.71
CA ARG A 544 -4.29 -8.76 -9.58
C ARG A 544 -4.24 -7.32 -9.07
N ARG A 545 -3.18 -6.93 -8.37
CA ARG A 545 -2.97 -5.55 -7.91
C ARG A 545 -2.46 -4.68 -9.04
N ASN A 546 -3.25 -3.66 -9.44
CA ASN A 546 -2.83 -2.67 -10.43
C ASN A 546 -1.82 -1.70 -9.81
N VAL A 547 -0.71 -1.49 -10.51
CA VAL A 547 0.40 -0.64 -10.09
C VAL A 547 0.91 0.17 -11.28
N GLN A 548 1.69 1.20 -11.03
CA GLN A 548 2.28 2.03 -12.08
C GLN A 548 3.79 2.00 -12.03
N LEU A 549 4.44 1.94 -13.18
CA LEU A 549 5.88 2.15 -13.29
C LEU A 549 6.21 3.62 -13.00
N GLY A 550 7.28 3.86 -12.26
CA GLY A 550 7.74 5.21 -11.93
C GLY A 550 8.08 6.02 -13.20
N ARG A 551 7.66 7.28 -13.25
CA ARG A 551 7.89 8.18 -14.41
C ARG A 551 9.37 8.35 -14.75
N GLY A 552 10.27 8.20 -13.77
CA GLY A 552 11.72 8.27 -13.92
C GLY A 552 12.38 6.96 -14.33
N SER A 553 11.62 5.88 -14.52
CA SER A 553 12.17 4.59 -14.91
C SER A 553 12.71 4.64 -16.35
N ILE A 554 13.84 3.95 -16.57
CA ILE A 554 14.41 3.72 -17.90
C ILE A 554 13.85 2.48 -18.59
N VAL A 555 13.12 1.62 -17.84
CA VAL A 555 12.56 0.37 -18.35
C VAL A 555 11.41 0.66 -19.31
N ARG A 556 11.54 0.25 -20.57
CA ARG A 556 10.55 0.46 -21.64
C ARG A 556 10.38 -0.81 -22.48
N GLY A 557 9.15 -1.04 -22.95
CA GLY A 557 8.88 -2.07 -23.97
C GLY A 557 8.82 -3.52 -23.51
N GLU A 558 9.12 -3.83 -22.25
CA GLU A 558 9.15 -5.19 -21.73
C GLU A 558 7.82 -5.62 -21.11
N GLY A 559 7.48 -6.93 -21.24
CA GLY A 559 6.27 -7.51 -20.65
C GLY A 559 6.43 -7.82 -19.15
N PHE A 560 7.51 -8.51 -18.78
CA PHE A 560 7.83 -8.80 -17.40
C PHE A 560 8.86 -7.83 -16.83
N LEU A 561 8.65 -7.42 -15.60
CA LEU A 561 9.60 -6.61 -14.84
C LEU A 561 9.53 -6.94 -13.35
N ILE A 562 10.62 -6.74 -12.63
CA ILE A 562 10.68 -6.85 -11.18
C ILE A 562 10.94 -5.49 -10.55
N ALA A 563 10.18 -5.17 -9.51
CA ALA A 563 10.37 -3.93 -8.76
C ALA A 563 11.11 -4.22 -7.46
N SER A 564 12.35 -3.76 -7.37
CA SER A 564 13.15 -3.90 -6.15
C SER A 564 12.70 -2.92 -5.06
N SER A 565 12.02 -1.84 -5.42
CA SER A 565 11.45 -0.85 -4.52
C SER A 565 10.04 -0.48 -4.96
N ILE A 566 9.17 -0.26 -3.98
CA ILE A 566 7.76 0.13 -4.18
C ILE A 566 7.47 1.34 -3.29
N ARG A 567 6.70 2.31 -3.78
CA ARG A 567 6.21 3.41 -2.94
C ARG A 567 4.75 3.74 -3.21
N GLY A 568 4.07 4.24 -2.18
CA GLY A 568 2.76 4.87 -2.33
C GLY A 568 2.88 6.27 -2.92
N ALA A 569 2.02 6.61 -3.88
CA ALA A 569 1.91 7.94 -4.44
C ALA A 569 0.44 8.33 -4.62
N GLN A 570 0.13 9.62 -4.50
CA GLN A 570 -1.19 10.14 -4.86
C GLN A 570 -1.20 10.54 -6.34
N HIS A 571 -2.11 9.95 -7.10
CA HIS A 571 -2.34 10.30 -8.49
C HIS A 571 -3.82 10.64 -8.71
N ARG A 572 -4.12 11.88 -9.18
CA ARG A 572 -5.49 12.38 -9.41
C ARG A 572 -6.44 12.16 -8.21
N GLY A 573 -5.94 12.37 -6.99
CA GLY A 573 -6.73 12.18 -5.77
C GLY A 573 -6.94 10.72 -5.34
N ARG A 574 -6.37 9.74 -6.06
CA ARG A 574 -6.36 8.33 -5.68
C ARG A 574 -4.96 7.89 -5.27
N GLU A 575 -4.91 7.07 -4.26
CA GLU A 575 -3.66 6.46 -3.83
C GLU A 575 -3.27 5.33 -4.80
N THR A 576 -2.06 5.40 -5.33
CA THR A 576 -1.53 4.46 -6.33
C THR A 576 -0.20 3.91 -5.85
N THR A 577 0.04 2.63 -6.08
CA THR A 577 1.34 1.99 -5.85
C THR A 577 2.23 2.22 -7.07
N VAL A 578 3.44 2.72 -6.83
CA VAL A 578 4.42 3.01 -7.87
C VAL A 578 5.60 2.07 -7.72
N LEU A 579 5.95 1.38 -8.81
CA LEU A 579 7.14 0.54 -8.93
C LEU A 579 8.35 1.42 -9.17
N GLU A 580 9.34 1.31 -8.31
CA GLU A 580 10.63 2.01 -8.43
C GLU A 580 11.78 1.01 -8.52
N LEU A 581 12.91 1.44 -9.03
CA LEU A 581 14.07 0.58 -9.26
C LEU A 581 13.68 -0.70 -10.02
N ALA A 582 12.90 -0.51 -11.10
CA ALA A 582 12.45 -1.62 -11.93
C ALA A 582 13.60 -2.22 -12.75
N THR A 583 13.53 -3.52 -12.99
CA THR A 583 14.42 -4.28 -13.86
C THR A 583 13.57 -5.12 -14.79
N ALA A 584 13.74 -5.02 -16.10
CA ALA A 584 13.08 -5.86 -17.09
C ALA A 584 13.58 -7.31 -16.98
N ILE A 585 12.70 -8.25 -17.21
CA ILE A 585 13.02 -9.68 -17.16
C ILE A 585 12.53 -10.34 -18.44
N ASP A 586 13.37 -11.17 -19.04
CA ASP A 586 12.97 -11.99 -20.16
C ASP A 586 11.97 -13.08 -19.69
N GLU A 587 10.89 -13.26 -20.45
CA GLU A 587 9.83 -14.22 -20.08
C GLU A 587 10.35 -15.64 -19.89
N THR A 588 11.29 -16.07 -20.72
CA THR A 588 11.96 -17.39 -20.59
C THR A 588 12.69 -17.54 -19.25
N LEU A 589 13.28 -16.46 -18.74
CA LEU A 589 13.93 -16.48 -17.43
C LEU A 589 12.91 -16.55 -16.30
N VAL A 590 11.81 -15.81 -16.39
CA VAL A 590 10.71 -15.92 -15.41
C VAL A 590 10.16 -17.34 -15.40
N GLU A 591 9.96 -17.93 -16.57
CA GLU A 591 9.46 -19.30 -16.70
C GLU A 591 10.43 -20.34 -16.13
N SER A 592 11.74 -20.19 -16.37
CA SER A 592 12.74 -21.11 -15.83
C SER A 592 12.84 -21.07 -14.30
N VAL A 593 12.69 -19.88 -13.70
CA VAL A 593 12.83 -19.69 -12.24
C VAL A 593 11.50 -19.87 -11.50
N MET A 594 10.40 -19.51 -12.13
CA MET A 594 9.06 -19.44 -11.51
C MET A 594 8.02 -20.28 -12.27
N GLY A 595 8.44 -21.33 -12.98
CA GLY A 595 7.58 -22.13 -13.85
C GLY A 595 6.32 -22.66 -13.17
N ALA A 596 6.40 -23.01 -11.87
CA ALA A 596 5.23 -23.44 -11.08
C ALA A 596 4.11 -22.37 -10.95
N ARG A 597 4.38 -21.11 -11.26
CA ARG A 597 3.40 -19.99 -11.23
C ARG A 597 2.73 -19.77 -12.58
N PHE A 598 3.22 -20.42 -13.65
CA PHE A 598 2.58 -20.43 -14.94
C PHE A 598 1.50 -21.51 -14.99
N GLY A 599 0.41 -21.22 -15.64
CA GLY A 599 -0.69 -22.14 -15.86
C GLY A 599 -1.33 -21.92 -17.22
N VAL A 600 -2.19 -22.83 -17.59
CA VAL A 600 -3.01 -22.73 -18.79
C VAL A 600 -4.47 -22.82 -18.37
N GLU A 601 -5.26 -21.81 -18.70
CA GLU A 601 -6.71 -21.83 -18.59
C GLU A 601 -7.29 -22.19 -19.95
N ASP A 602 -8.10 -23.23 -20.01
CA ASP A 602 -8.83 -23.65 -21.21
C ASP A 602 -10.33 -23.42 -20.96
N ARG A 603 -10.97 -22.60 -21.79
CA ARG A 603 -12.37 -22.24 -21.64
C ARG A 603 -13.03 -21.98 -22.99
N HIS A 604 -14.35 -22.11 -23.04
CA HIS A 604 -15.15 -21.60 -24.13
C HIS A 604 -15.55 -20.15 -23.89
N ALA A 605 -15.50 -19.31 -24.91
CA ALA A 605 -15.89 -17.90 -24.81
C ALA A 605 -16.67 -17.49 -26.07
N PHE A 606 -17.78 -16.76 -25.87
CA PHE A 606 -18.57 -16.22 -26.98
C PHE A 606 -17.87 -14.95 -27.53
N ASP A 607 -17.55 -14.98 -28.81
CA ASP A 607 -17.05 -13.85 -29.57
C ASP A 607 -18.21 -13.06 -30.15
N VAL A 608 -18.46 -11.89 -29.61
CA VAL A 608 -19.56 -11.00 -30.01
C VAL A 608 -19.39 -10.48 -31.44
N GLU A 609 -18.15 -10.21 -31.86
CA GLU A 609 -17.87 -9.65 -33.19
C GLU A 609 -18.12 -10.65 -34.31
N HIS A 610 -17.78 -11.92 -34.08
CA HIS A 610 -17.96 -12.99 -35.07
C HIS A 610 -19.19 -13.83 -34.82
N GLY A 611 -19.94 -13.61 -33.75
CA GLY A 611 -21.18 -14.31 -33.43
C GLY A 611 -21.01 -15.82 -33.22
N ARG A 612 -19.90 -16.25 -32.62
CA ARG A 612 -19.57 -17.66 -32.42
C ARG A 612 -18.86 -17.92 -31.11
N VAL A 613 -18.98 -19.10 -30.60
CA VAL A 613 -18.14 -19.55 -29.47
C VAL A 613 -16.80 -20.06 -30.02
N GLU A 614 -15.75 -19.67 -29.34
CA GLU A 614 -14.38 -20.13 -29.60
C GLU A 614 -13.81 -20.80 -28.36
N ARG A 615 -12.94 -21.78 -28.55
CA ARG A 615 -12.10 -22.30 -27.47
C ARG A 615 -10.94 -21.34 -27.29
N VAL A 616 -10.78 -20.87 -26.06
CA VAL A 616 -9.74 -19.90 -25.68
C VAL A 616 -8.78 -20.60 -24.73
N GLU A 617 -7.57 -20.80 -25.18
CA GLU A 617 -6.45 -21.25 -24.36
C GLU A 617 -5.65 -20.03 -23.91
N ALA A 618 -5.72 -19.71 -22.62
CA ALA A 618 -5.03 -18.58 -22.04
C ALA A 618 -3.86 -19.06 -21.18
N ARG A 619 -2.65 -18.63 -21.52
CA ARG A 619 -1.49 -18.81 -20.68
C ARG A 619 -1.57 -17.81 -19.53
N THR A 620 -1.36 -18.27 -18.31
CA THR A 620 -1.49 -17.44 -17.11
C THR A 620 -0.18 -17.42 -16.31
N PHE A 621 0.01 -16.31 -15.59
CA PHE A 621 1.04 -16.17 -14.55
C PHE A 621 0.34 -15.70 -13.27
N ASP A 622 0.36 -16.51 -12.21
CA ASP A 622 -0.42 -16.30 -10.98
C ASP A 622 -1.91 -16.01 -11.24
N GLY A 623 -2.50 -16.71 -12.20
CA GLY A 623 -3.88 -16.51 -12.61
C GLY A 623 -4.12 -15.21 -13.41
N LEU A 624 -3.08 -14.44 -13.73
CA LEU A 624 -3.15 -13.31 -14.65
C LEU A 624 -2.93 -13.80 -16.08
N ARG A 625 -3.87 -13.57 -16.98
CA ARG A 625 -3.72 -13.92 -18.41
C ARG A 625 -2.67 -13.03 -19.05
N ILE A 626 -1.63 -13.70 -19.61
CA ILE A 626 -0.47 -13.07 -20.26
C ILE A 626 -0.49 -13.23 -21.77
N ASP A 627 -1.05 -14.34 -22.27
CA ASP A 627 -1.25 -14.62 -23.68
C ASP A 627 -2.57 -15.36 -23.87
N GLU A 628 -3.20 -15.21 -25.03
CA GLU A 628 -4.47 -15.85 -25.35
C GLU A 628 -4.47 -16.31 -26.81
N ARG A 629 -4.73 -17.60 -27.00
CA ARG A 629 -4.92 -18.20 -28.32
C ARG A 629 -6.35 -18.66 -28.47
N ARG A 630 -6.93 -18.42 -29.64
CA ARG A 630 -8.30 -18.77 -29.97
C ARG A 630 -8.34 -19.83 -31.03
N PHE A 631 -9.17 -20.83 -30.81
CA PHE A 631 -9.32 -21.98 -31.69
C PHE A 631 -10.80 -22.18 -32.04
N GLY A 632 -11.05 -22.77 -33.20
CA GLY A 632 -12.39 -23.22 -33.56
C GLY A 632 -12.84 -24.40 -32.70
N ILE A 633 -14.12 -24.58 -32.59
CA ILE A 633 -14.77 -25.67 -31.80
C ILE A 633 -14.67 -27.00 -32.53
N GLY A 634 -14.06 -28.00 -31.90
CA GLY A 634 -14.02 -29.38 -32.38
C GLY A 634 -15.33 -30.15 -32.09
N ASP A 635 -15.50 -31.30 -32.75
CA ASP A 635 -16.72 -32.11 -32.61
C ASP A 635 -16.98 -32.57 -31.16
N GLY A 636 -15.96 -32.91 -30.41
CA GLY A 636 -16.04 -33.29 -29.00
C GLY A 636 -16.45 -32.17 -28.06
N GLU A 637 -16.23 -30.90 -28.45
CA GLU A 637 -16.43 -29.70 -27.62
C GLU A 637 -17.79 -29.03 -27.87
N ARG A 638 -18.56 -29.49 -28.88
CA ARG A 638 -19.81 -28.83 -29.27
C ARG A 638 -20.85 -28.71 -28.15
N ALA A 639 -20.89 -29.64 -27.24
CA ALA A 639 -21.83 -29.58 -26.12
C ALA A 639 -21.48 -28.45 -25.14
N ALA A 640 -20.19 -28.34 -24.80
CA ALA A 640 -19.69 -27.27 -23.91
C ALA A 640 -19.79 -25.89 -24.59
N ALA A 641 -19.48 -25.81 -25.87
CA ALA A 641 -19.62 -24.58 -26.65
C ALA A 641 -21.10 -24.16 -26.80
N ALA A 642 -22.03 -25.10 -26.93
CA ALA A 642 -23.47 -24.81 -26.95
C ALA A 642 -23.94 -24.26 -25.60
N ALA A 643 -23.46 -24.82 -24.49
CA ALA A 643 -23.74 -24.29 -23.16
C ALA A 643 -23.23 -22.84 -23.00
N CYS A 644 -22.01 -22.52 -23.47
CA CYS A 644 -21.46 -21.17 -23.47
C CYS A 644 -22.28 -20.19 -24.34
N LEU A 645 -22.81 -20.65 -25.50
CA LEU A 645 -23.71 -19.82 -26.29
C LEU A 645 -25.04 -19.57 -25.57
N LEU A 646 -25.59 -20.60 -24.90
CA LEU A 646 -26.82 -20.48 -24.13
C LEU A 646 -26.61 -19.45 -22.96
N GLU A 647 -25.50 -19.54 -22.23
CA GLU A 647 -25.17 -18.56 -21.20
C GLU A 647 -25.09 -17.12 -21.74
N ALA A 648 -24.51 -16.93 -22.92
CA ALA A 648 -24.44 -15.62 -23.57
C ALA A 648 -25.83 -15.08 -23.96
N ILE A 649 -26.74 -15.97 -24.36
CA ILE A 649 -28.14 -15.63 -24.67
C ILE A 649 -28.91 -15.30 -23.38
N GLU A 650 -28.73 -16.06 -22.30
CA GLU A 650 -29.41 -15.85 -21.02
C GLU A 650 -28.92 -14.56 -20.33
N ALA A 651 -27.62 -14.22 -20.49
CA ALA A 651 -27.06 -12.98 -20.02
C ALA A 651 -27.37 -11.76 -20.92
N GLU A 652 -28.22 -11.92 -21.92
CA GLU A 652 -28.63 -10.88 -22.88
C GLU A 652 -27.45 -10.25 -23.65
N VAL A 653 -26.30 -10.93 -23.70
CA VAL A 653 -25.12 -10.49 -24.49
C VAL A 653 -25.43 -10.55 -25.97
N VAL A 654 -26.27 -11.53 -26.37
CA VAL A 654 -26.71 -11.71 -27.73
C VAL A 654 -28.16 -12.25 -27.78
N ALA A 655 -28.92 -11.77 -28.75
CA ALA A 655 -30.28 -12.24 -28.99
C ALA A 655 -30.28 -13.44 -29.95
N ILE A 656 -31.34 -14.28 -29.88
CA ILE A 656 -31.62 -15.32 -30.87
C ILE A 656 -32.23 -14.65 -32.10
N PRO A 657 -31.55 -14.61 -33.27
CA PRO A 657 -32.07 -13.87 -34.45
C PRO A 657 -33.43 -14.33 -34.95
N GLY A 658 -33.74 -15.59 -34.75
CA GLY A 658 -35.02 -16.16 -35.13
C GLY A 658 -36.15 -15.98 -34.11
N TRP A 659 -35.92 -15.41 -32.97
CA TRP A 659 -36.96 -15.12 -31.98
C TRP A 659 -37.73 -13.87 -32.41
N SER A 660 -38.92 -14.10 -32.94
CA SER A 660 -39.73 -13.06 -33.57
C SER A 660 -40.93 -12.64 -32.71
N GLU A 661 -41.54 -11.50 -33.04
CA GLU A 661 -42.84 -11.10 -32.45
C GLU A 661 -43.93 -12.15 -32.55
N GLU A 662 -43.86 -13.05 -33.54
CA GLU A 662 -44.82 -14.16 -33.71
C GLU A 662 -44.61 -15.22 -32.64
N VAL A 663 -43.38 -15.49 -32.25
CA VAL A 663 -43.04 -16.39 -31.14
C VAL A 663 -43.52 -15.82 -29.81
N ASP A 664 -43.22 -14.55 -29.56
CA ASP A 664 -43.67 -13.84 -28.34
C ASP A 664 -45.18 -13.79 -28.27
N GLY A 665 -45.84 -13.53 -29.42
CA GLY A 665 -47.31 -13.53 -29.52
C GLY A 665 -47.94 -14.90 -29.28
N PHE A 666 -47.26 -15.97 -29.66
CA PHE A 666 -47.76 -17.33 -29.36
C PHE A 666 -47.63 -17.62 -27.84
N ILE A 667 -46.53 -17.27 -27.24
CA ILE A 667 -46.31 -17.43 -25.78
C ILE A 667 -47.35 -16.62 -25.00
N ASP A 668 -47.59 -15.36 -25.37
CA ASP A 668 -48.64 -14.53 -24.73
C ASP A 668 -50.04 -15.13 -24.87
N ARG A 669 -50.36 -15.75 -26.01
CA ARG A 669 -51.65 -16.44 -26.21
C ARG A 669 -51.80 -17.62 -25.25
N VAL A 670 -50.76 -18.43 -25.05
CA VAL A 670 -50.78 -19.57 -24.14
C VAL A 670 -50.94 -19.07 -22.70
N ASP A 671 -50.15 -18.09 -22.29
CA ASP A 671 -50.19 -17.52 -20.94
C ASP A 671 -51.59 -16.99 -20.62
N ARG A 672 -52.20 -16.26 -21.54
CA ARG A 672 -53.58 -15.75 -21.38
C ARG A 672 -54.63 -16.82 -21.33
N VAL A 673 -54.53 -17.86 -22.17
CA VAL A 673 -55.46 -18.97 -22.14
C VAL A 673 -55.35 -19.72 -20.82
N ALA A 674 -54.14 -19.89 -20.27
CA ALA A 674 -53.91 -20.44 -18.94
C ALA A 674 -54.63 -19.61 -17.85
N ASP A 675 -54.50 -18.29 -17.90
CA ASP A 675 -55.17 -17.36 -16.97
C ASP A 675 -56.71 -17.35 -17.13
N TRP A 676 -57.19 -17.37 -18.36
CA TRP A 676 -58.66 -17.30 -18.61
C TRP A 676 -59.38 -18.60 -18.32
N PHE A 677 -58.67 -19.74 -18.41
CA PHE A 677 -59.22 -21.07 -18.25
C PHE A 677 -58.38 -21.95 -17.31
N PRO A 678 -58.24 -21.57 -16.04
CA PRO A 678 -57.40 -22.28 -15.08
C PRO A 678 -57.82 -23.75 -14.89
N ASP A 679 -59.13 -24.04 -15.02
CA ASP A 679 -59.67 -25.39 -14.91
C ASP A 679 -59.21 -26.33 -16.04
N ARG A 680 -58.67 -25.82 -17.11
CA ARG A 680 -58.15 -26.58 -18.24
C ARG A 680 -56.79 -27.22 -17.96
N GLY A 681 -56.03 -26.68 -17.02
CA GLY A 681 -54.71 -27.19 -16.60
C GLY A 681 -53.58 -26.89 -17.60
N ILE A 682 -53.78 -25.92 -18.54
CA ILE A 682 -52.71 -25.46 -19.42
C ILE A 682 -51.76 -24.59 -18.58
N ALA A 683 -50.47 -24.94 -18.54
CA ALA A 683 -49.47 -24.18 -17.84
C ALA A 683 -49.03 -22.94 -18.68
N ALA A 684 -48.90 -21.78 -18.04
CA ALA A 684 -48.23 -20.62 -18.62
C ALA A 684 -46.73 -20.86 -18.74
N PHE A 685 -46.06 -20.24 -19.71
CA PHE A 685 -44.63 -20.34 -19.87
C PHE A 685 -43.90 -19.54 -18.78
N GLY A 686 -43.36 -20.21 -17.76
CA GLY A 686 -42.50 -19.64 -16.74
C GLY A 686 -41.09 -19.38 -17.23
N ALA A 687 -40.26 -18.79 -16.35
CA ALA A 687 -38.86 -18.51 -16.65
C ALA A 687 -38.06 -19.80 -16.93
N GLU A 688 -38.36 -20.88 -16.19
CA GLU A 688 -37.71 -22.18 -16.37
C GLU A 688 -38.09 -22.83 -17.73
N ASP A 689 -39.37 -22.73 -18.15
CA ASP A 689 -39.80 -23.24 -19.44
C ASP A 689 -39.13 -22.52 -20.60
N LEU A 690 -38.99 -21.20 -20.50
CA LEU A 690 -38.27 -20.38 -21.49
C LEU A 690 -36.80 -20.75 -21.56
N GLN A 691 -36.17 -21.10 -20.44
CA GLN A 691 -34.80 -21.56 -20.40
C GLN A 691 -34.64 -22.92 -21.11
N VAL A 692 -35.53 -23.86 -20.86
CA VAL A 692 -35.57 -25.16 -21.55
C VAL A 692 -35.75 -24.97 -23.05
N LEU A 693 -36.67 -24.11 -23.48
CA LEU A 693 -36.89 -23.81 -24.89
C LEU A 693 -35.66 -23.18 -25.55
N ARG A 694 -35.00 -22.23 -24.88
CA ARG A 694 -33.75 -21.66 -25.38
C ARG A 694 -32.64 -22.70 -25.51
N ALA A 695 -32.50 -23.61 -24.51
CA ALA A 695 -31.56 -24.72 -24.58
C ALA A 695 -31.83 -25.65 -25.75
N GLU A 696 -33.13 -25.96 -26.05
CA GLU A 696 -33.51 -26.77 -27.19
C GLU A 696 -33.25 -26.09 -28.54
N ILE A 697 -33.51 -24.76 -28.63
CA ILE A 697 -33.20 -23.94 -29.80
C ILE A 697 -31.69 -23.92 -30.06
N VAL A 698 -30.86 -23.75 -29.04
CA VAL A 698 -29.40 -23.81 -29.15
C VAL A 698 -28.94 -25.22 -29.50
N GLY A 699 -29.45 -26.26 -28.82
CA GLY A 699 -29.10 -27.66 -29.03
C GLY A 699 -27.59 -27.89 -28.92
N ARG A 700 -26.94 -28.27 -30.02
CA ARG A 700 -25.46 -28.44 -30.10
C ARG A 700 -24.77 -27.37 -30.95
N ARG A 701 -25.46 -26.26 -31.21
CA ARG A 701 -24.93 -25.17 -32.03
C ARG A 701 -24.07 -24.22 -31.19
N HIS A 702 -23.01 -23.72 -31.79
CA HIS A 702 -22.06 -22.82 -31.16
C HIS A 702 -21.90 -21.51 -31.95
N ARG A 703 -22.71 -21.30 -33.00
CA ARG A 703 -22.70 -20.06 -33.80
C ARG A 703 -24.13 -19.53 -33.89
N ILE A 704 -24.26 -18.23 -33.82
CA ILE A 704 -25.54 -17.53 -33.97
C ILE A 704 -26.16 -17.81 -35.36
N ALA A 705 -25.32 -17.82 -36.39
CA ALA A 705 -25.74 -18.08 -37.77
C ALA A 705 -26.36 -19.48 -37.98
N ASP A 706 -26.04 -20.45 -37.12
CA ASP A 706 -26.55 -21.82 -37.21
C ASP A 706 -27.86 -22.01 -36.44
N LEU A 707 -28.31 -21.00 -35.70
CA LEU A 707 -29.59 -21.08 -34.97
C LEU A 707 -30.77 -21.13 -35.93
N PRO A 708 -31.85 -21.82 -35.54
CA PRO A 708 -33.00 -21.95 -36.41
C PRO A 708 -33.69 -20.62 -36.65
N GLY A 709 -34.28 -20.45 -37.83
CA GLY A 709 -35.12 -19.31 -38.17
C GLY A 709 -36.48 -19.32 -37.46
N SER A 710 -37.21 -18.21 -37.55
CA SER A 710 -38.44 -17.93 -36.79
C SER A 710 -39.50 -19.03 -36.94
N ALA A 711 -39.73 -19.54 -38.15
CA ALA A 711 -40.73 -20.61 -38.37
C ALA A 711 -40.40 -21.88 -37.57
N ARG A 712 -39.13 -22.28 -37.53
CA ARG A 712 -38.69 -23.47 -36.78
C ARG A 712 -38.71 -23.22 -35.27
N ILE A 713 -38.38 -22.01 -34.82
CA ILE A 713 -38.48 -21.65 -33.39
C ILE A 713 -39.95 -21.71 -32.95
N LEU A 714 -40.84 -21.12 -33.73
CA LEU A 714 -42.27 -21.20 -33.44
C LEU A 714 -42.77 -22.65 -33.37
N GLU A 715 -42.27 -23.52 -34.24
CA GLU A 715 -42.59 -24.95 -34.22
C GLU A 715 -42.11 -25.63 -32.93
N ILE A 716 -40.89 -25.34 -32.50
CA ILE A 716 -40.34 -25.84 -31.24
C ILE A 716 -41.19 -25.36 -30.05
N VAL A 717 -41.52 -24.06 -30.00
CA VAL A 717 -42.36 -23.54 -28.92
C VAL A 717 -43.75 -24.15 -28.91
N ARG A 718 -44.34 -24.38 -30.09
CA ARG A 718 -45.64 -25.05 -30.22
C ARG A 718 -45.61 -26.52 -29.81
N SER A 719 -44.50 -27.22 -30.03
CA SER A 719 -44.30 -28.60 -29.62
C SER A 719 -44.21 -28.82 -28.11
N ALA A 720 -44.05 -27.76 -27.34
CA ALA A 720 -44.10 -27.81 -25.87
C ALA A 720 -45.53 -28.05 -25.33
N LEU A 721 -46.59 -27.89 -26.17
CA LEU A 721 -47.97 -28.16 -25.79
C LEU A 721 -48.49 -29.44 -26.45
N GLU A 722 -49.40 -30.11 -25.76
CA GLU A 722 -50.14 -31.22 -26.35
C GLU A 722 -51.05 -30.73 -27.48
N TRP A 723 -51.33 -31.61 -28.47
CA TRP A 723 -52.15 -31.28 -29.63
C TRP A 723 -53.53 -30.74 -29.23
N SER A 724 -54.18 -31.33 -28.22
CA SER A 724 -55.44 -30.87 -27.68
C SER A 724 -55.43 -29.43 -27.14
N ASP A 725 -54.37 -29.08 -26.50
CA ASP A 725 -54.16 -27.74 -25.87
C ASP A 725 -53.83 -26.70 -26.94
N LEU A 726 -53.00 -27.06 -27.92
CA LEU A 726 -52.75 -26.21 -29.10
C LEU A 726 -54.03 -25.82 -29.80
N GLN A 727 -54.91 -26.82 -30.06
CA GLN A 727 -56.24 -26.57 -30.69
C GLN A 727 -57.09 -25.65 -29.79
N PHE A 728 -57.02 -25.83 -28.48
CA PHE A 728 -57.80 -25.04 -27.58
C PHE A 728 -57.26 -23.58 -27.54
N VAL A 729 -55.96 -23.42 -27.52
CA VAL A 729 -55.32 -22.08 -27.59
C VAL A 729 -55.66 -21.38 -28.91
N ASP A 730 -55.54 -22.09 -30.04
CA ASP A 730 -55.87 -21.52 -31.37
C ASP A 730 -57.33 -21.11 -31.49
N ARG A 731 -58.24 -21.79 -30.78
CA ARG A 731 -59.67 -21.44 -30.74
C ARG A 731 -60.01 -20.30 -29.80
N MET A 732 -59.39 -20.28 -28.59
CA MET A 732 -59.73 -19.32 -27.58
C MET A 732 -58.96 -17.99 -27.73
N ALA A 733 -57.74 -18.03 -28.28
CA ALA A 733 -56.87 -16.89 -28.58
C ALA A 733 -56.44 -16.92 -30.07
N PRO A 734 -57.36 -16.77 -31.02
CA PRO A 734 -57.07 -16.85 -32.46
C PRO A 734 -56.15 -15.70 -32.90
N THR A 735 -55.36 -15.95 -33.94
CA THR A 735 -54.48 -14.92 -34.55
C THR A 735 -55.22 -14.05 -35.57
N ARG A 736 -56.43 -14.46 -35.96
CA ARG A 736 -57.26 -13.78 -36.95
C ARG A 736 -58.74 -13.84 -36.57
N PHE A 737 -59.46 -12.76 -36.89
CA PHE A 737 -60.90 -12.65 -36.71
C PHE A 737 -61.53 -12.32 -38.02
N GLN A 738 -62.61 -13.07 -38.37
CA GLN A 738 -63.37 -12.85 -39.63
C GLN A 738 -64.32 -11.68 -39.48
N LEU A 739 -64.16 -10.69 -40.31
CA LEU A 739 -65.03 -9.53 -40.37
C LEU A 739 -66.25 -9.81 -41.24
N PRO A 740 -67.36 -9.05 -41.06
CA PRO A 740 -68.63 -9.32 -41.74
C PRO A 740 -68.54 -9.41 -43.28
N ARG A 741 -67.61 -8.71 -43.89
CA ARG A 741 -67.42 -8.72 -45.37
C ARG A 741 -66.42 -9.78 -45.85
N GLY A 742 -66.10 -10.79 -45.03
CA GLY A 742 -65.24 -11.91 -45.38
C GLY A 742 -63.69 -11.61 -45.21
N ARG A 743 -63.31 -10.41 -44.95
CA ARG A 743 -61.90 -10.09 -44.65
C ARG A 743 -61.50 -10.64 -43.30
N MET A 744 -60.21 -11.06 -43.18
CA MET A 744 -59.61 -11.53 -41.95
C MET A 744 -58.84 -10.35 -41.34
N MET A 745 -59.20 -9.96 -40.13
CA MET A 745 -58.43 -9.02 -39.28
C MET A 745 -57.42 -9.84 -38.52
N ARG A 746 -56.16 -9.40 -38.54
CA ARG A 746 -55.11 -9.98 -37.70
C ARG A 746 -55.30 -9.48 -36.26
N ILE A 747 -55.15 -10.36 -35.31
CA ILE A 747 -55.11 -10.02 -33.89
C ILE A 747 -53.64 -10.08 -33.47
N ASP A 748 -53.13 -8.95 -33.00
CA ASP A 748 -51.80 -8.83 -32.44
C ASP A 748 -51.87 -9.12 -30.95
N TRP A 749 -50.94 -9.98 -30.51
CA TRP A 749 -50.81 -10.43 -29.15
C TRP A 749 -49.48 -9.90 -28.62
N ARG A 750 -49.53 -9.10 -27.56
CA ARG A 750 -48.33 -8.52 -26.90
C ARG A 750 -48.46 -8.71 -25.43
N ARG A 751 -47.35 -9.10 -24.79
CA ARG A 751 -47.32 -9.40 -23.38
C ARG A 751 -47.75 -8.18 -22.56
N GLY A 752 -48.68 -8.35 -21.66
CA GLY A 752 -49.21 -7.27 -20.80
C GLY A 752 -50.21 -6.33 -21.48
N GLU A 753 -50.47 -6.43 -22.79
CA GLU A 753 -51.45 -5.59 -23.49
C GLU A 753 -52.71 -6.42 -23.89
N PRO A 754 -53.91 -5.82 -23.92
CA PRO A 754 -55.10 -6.53 -24.43
C PRO A 754 -54.93 -6.90 -25.89
N PRO A 755 -55.62 -8.00 -26.37
CA PRO A 755 -55.59 -8.37 -27.78
C PRO A 755 -56.05 -7.20 -28.65
N ARG A 756 -55.25 -6.87 -29.67
CA ARG A 756 -55.52 -5.72 -30.55
C ARG A 756 -55.75 -6.19 -31.98
N GLY A 757 -56.72 -5.51 -32.66
CA GLY A 757 -56.93 -5.73 -34.08
C GLY A 757 -57.07 -4.40 -34.81
N SER A 758 -56.43 -4.28 -35.99
CA SER A 758 -56.55 -3.09 -36.82
C SER A 758 -57.44 -3.41 -38.05
N ALA A 759 -58.49 -2.61 -38.26
CA ALA A 759 -59.37 -2.78 -39.40
C ALA A 759 -59.86 -1.40 -39.95
N ARG A 760 -60.03 -1.33 -41.24
CA ARG A 760 -60.63 -0.13 -41.85
C ARG A 760 -62.12 -0.01 -41.51
N ILE A 761 -62.62 1.17 -41.32
CA ILE A 761 -64.03 1.48 -41.02
C ILE A 761 -64.92 0.70 -41.96
N GLY A 762 -64.61 0.72 -43.27
CA GLY A 762 -65.40 -0.02 -44.29
C GLY A 762 -65.53 -1.53 -44.11
N ASP A 763 -64.52 -2.16 -43.52
CA ASP A 763 -64.47 -3.60 -43.27
C ASP A 763 -65.24 -3.99 -41.97
N LEU A 764 -65.45 -2.99 -41.06
CA LEU A 764 -66.17 -3.14 -39.79
C LEU A 764 -67.70 -2.98 -39.94
N VAL A 765 -68.12 -2.47 -41.08
CA VAL A 765 -69.56 -2.29 -41.34
C VAL A 765 -70.35 -3.61 -41.30
N GLY A 766 -71.36 -3.69 -40.45
CA GLY A 766 -72.15 -4.87 -40.15
C GLY A 766 -71.71 -5.58 -38.84
N LEU A 767 -70.65 -5.08 -38.19
CA LEU A 767 -70.26 -5.51 -36.86
C LEU A 767 -70.83 -4.48 -35.84
N GLU A 768 -71.85 -4.90 -35.12
CA GLU A 768 -72.55 -4.02 -34.17
C GLU A 768 -71.88 -3.95 -32.83
N ARG A 769 -71.28 -5.05 -32.42
CA ARG A 769 -70.56 -5.17 -31.09
C ARG A 769 -69.08 -5.45 -31.27
N THR A 770 -68.33 -5.06 -30.23
CA THR A 770 -66.90 -5.34 -30.20
C THR A 770 -66.63 -6.86 -30.32
N PRO A 771 -65.75 -7.27 -31.25
CA PRO A 771 -65.39 -8.66 -31.36
C PRO A 771 -64.65 -9.11 -30.08
N THR A 772 -64.91 -10.38 -29.73
CA THR A 772 -64.34 -10.93 -28.49
C THR A 772 -63.57 -12.21 -28.79
N VAL A 773 -62.61 -12.51 -27.91
CA VAL A 773 -61.91 -13.80 -27.85
C VAL A 773 -62.25 -14.52 -26.54
N ALA A 774 -61.62 -15.64 -26.25
CA ALA A 774 -61.86 -16.42 -25.04
C ALA A 774 -63.28 -16.85 -24.85
N GLY A 775 -63.93 -17.31 -25.96
CA GLY A 775 -65.36 -17.74 -25.91
C GLY A 775 -66.30 -16.58 -25.51
N GLY A 776 -66.02 -15.35 -25.87
CA GLY A 776 -66.90 -14.23 -25.63
C GLY A 776 -66.53 -13.40 -24.39
N ARG A 777 -65.48 -13.79 -23.66
CA ARG A 777 -65.12 -13.18 -22.35
C ARG A 777 -64.26 -11.92 -22.45
N VAL A 778 -63.44 -11.81 -23.51
CA VAL A 778 -62.43 -10.75 -23.60
C VAL A 778 -62.63 -9.93 -24.88
N PRO A 779 -62.85 -8.62 -24.81
CA PRO A 779 -63.00 -7.77 -26.00
C PRO A 779 -61.64 -7.56 -26.68
N ILE A 780 -61.68 -7.45 -28.01
CA ILE A 780 -60.52 -7.04 -28.80
C ILE A 780 -60.50 -5.50 -28.87
N VAL A 781 -59.39 -4.93 -28.50
CA VAL A 781 -59.17 -3.48 -28.69
C VAL A 781 -58.96 -3.21 -30.18
N LEU A 782 -59.88 -2.50 -30.77
CA LEU A 782 -59.90 -2.21 -32.19
C LEU A 782 -59.18 -0.87 -32.48
N GLU A 783 -58.20 -0.93 -33.34
CA GLU A 783 -57.62 0.22 -33.99
C GLU A 783 -58.38 0.45 -35.31
N ILE A 784 -59.30 1.42 -35.31
CA ILE A 784 -60.17 1.73 -36.44
C ILE A 784 -59.41 2.62 -37.40
N LEU A 785 -59.23 2.20 -38.64
CA LEU A 785 -58.44 2.88 -39.65
C LEU A 785 -59.32 3.56 -40.70
N ALA A 786 -58.89 4.75 -41.13
CA ALA A 786 -59.44 5.43 -42.31
C ALA A 786 -59.09 4.65 -43.60
N PRO A 787 -59.65 4.94 -44.77
CA PRO A 787 -59.33 4.29 -46.03
C PRO A 787 -57.84 4.34 -46.42
N ASN A 788 -57.15 5.36 -46.00
CA ASN A 788 -55.67 5.53 -46.17
C ASN A 788 -54.83 4.83 -45.09
N SER A 789 -55.44 3.93 -44.29
CA SER A 789 -54.79 3.21 -43.20
C SER A 789 -54.24 4.08 -42.03
N ARG A 790 -54.69 5.33 -41.89
CA ARG A 790 -54.39 6.10 -40.69
C ARG A 790 -55.39 5.81 -39.57
N PRO A 791 -54.87 5.70 -38.32
CA PRO A 791 -55.74 5.51 -37.17
C PRO A 791 -56.75 6.64 -37.03
N VAL A 792 -58.00 6.29 -36.79
CA VAL A 792 -59.13 7.19 -36.54
C VAL A 792 -59.49 7.14 -35.07
N GLN A 793 -59.56 5.97 -34.51
CA GLN A 793 -59.83 5.73 -33.09
C GLN A 793 -59.31 4.38 -32.65
N VAL A 794 -58.93 4.28 -31.37
CA VAL A 794 -58.67 3.04 -30.69
C VAL A 794 -59.77 2.84 -29.65
N THR A 795 -60.47 1.71 -29.66
CA THR A 795 -61.63 1.46 -28.80
C THR A 795 -61.82 -0.03 -28.54
N ASP A 796 -62.28 -0.38 -27.38
CA ASP A 796 -62.83 -1.69 -26.99
C ASP A 796 -64.36 -1.67 -26.92
N ASP A 797 -64.99 -0.50 -27.20
CA ASP A 797 -66.45 -0.28 -27.31
C ASP A 797 -66.79 0.14 -28.73
N LEU A 798 -67.04 -0.82 -29.59
CA LEU A 798 -67.40 -0.60 -30.98
C LEU A 798 -68.83 -0.05 -31.09
N GLU A 799 -69.76 -0.43 -30.21
CA GLU A 799 -71.13 0.07 -30.17
C GLU A 799 -71.16 1.55 -29.87
N GLY A 800 -70.42 1.97 -28.84
CA GLY A 800 -70.24 3.38 -28.52
C GLY A 800 -69.54 4.17 -29.65
N PHE A 801 -68.61 3.54 -30.37
CA PHE A 801 -67.98 4.17 -31.54
C PHE A 801 -69.03 4.43 -32.64
N TRP A 802 -69.88 3.49 -33.00
CA TRP A 802 -70.90 3.67 -34.03
C TRP A 802 -71.95 4.74 -33.63
N THR A 803 -72.33 4.70 -32.35
CA THR A 803 -73.41 5.59 -31.84
C THR A 803 -72.91 7.00 -31.59
N ASN A 804 -71.76 7.15 -30.97
CA ASN A 804 -71.33 8.45 -30.46
C ASN A 804 -70.26 9.14 -31.33
N THR A 805 -69.29 8.37 -31.85
CA THR A 805 -68.10 8.92 -32.50
C THR A 805 -68.21 9.00 -34.02
N TYR A 806 -68.70 7.90 -34.61
CA TYR A 806 -68.77 7.80 -36.07
C TYR A 806 -69.61 8.85 -36.75
N PRO A 807 -70.81 9.30 -36.26
CA PRO A 807 -71.60 10.36 -36.89
C PRO A 807 -70.84 11.67 -37.07
N GLY A 808 -69.97 12.01 -36.09
CA GLY A 808 -69.12 13.21 -36.17
C GLY A 808 -68.00 13.05 -37.20
N ILE A 809 -67.30 11.98 -37.17
CA ILE A 809 -66.17 11.67 -38.06
C ILE A 809 -66.62 11.38 -39.49
N ARG A 810 -67.80 10.81 -39.70
CA ARG A 810 -68.40 10.49 -41.02
C ARG A 810 -68.44 11.69 -41.95
N LYS A 811 -68.84 12.86 -41.45
CA LYS A 811 -68.91 14.13 -42.23
C LYS A 811 -67.52 14.52 -42.76
N GLU A 812 -66.47 14.39 -41.91
CA GLU A 812 -65.11 14.74 -42.25
C GLU A 812 -64.51 13.73 -43.24
N LEU A 813 -64.68 12.43 -42.96
CA LEU A 813 -64.16 11.35 -43.79
C LEU A 813 -64.85 11.34 -45.18
N ARG A 814 -66.15 11.63 -45.26
CA ARG A 814 -66.89 11.72 -46.53
C ARG A 814 -66.39 12.90 -47.40
N ARG A 815 -65.99 14.00 -46.77
CA ARG A 815 -65.36 15.14 -47.46
C ARG A 815 -63.97 14.79 -47.99
N ARG A 816 -63.19 14.01 -47.20
CA ARG A 816 -61.79 13.67 -47.50
C ARG A 816 -61.66 12.50 -48.45
N TYR A 817 -62.66 11.56 -48.42
CA TYR A 817 -62.67 10.35 -49.24
C TYR A 817 -64.04 10.17 -49.92
N PRO A 818 -64.40 11.05 -50.91
CA PRO A 818 -65.78 11.10 -51.53
C PRO A 818 -66.09 9.86 -52.33
N ARG A 819 -65.12 9.05 -52.75
CA ARG A 819 -65.35 7.82 -53.57
C ARG A 819 -65.61 6.58 -52.72
N HIS A 820 -65.47 6.66 -51.39
CA HIS A 820 -65.77 5.55 -50.50
C HIS A 820 -67.23 5.53 -50.07
N PRO A 821 -67.85 4.28 -50.07
CA PRO A 821 -69.23 4.19 -49.55
C PRO A 821 -69.14 4.36 -48.00
N TRP A 822 -69.80 5.40 -47.50
CA TRP A 822 -69.92 5.61 -46.06
C TRP A 822 -71.31 5.23 -45.61
N PRO A 823 -71.52 4.06 -44.90
CA PRO A 823 -72.78 3.58 -44.41
C PRO A 823 -73.47 4.57 -43.44
#